data_c161b5fca62e8a8f7b675bd52d83540a
#
_entry.id   c161b5fca62e8a8f7b675bd52d83540a
#
_cell.length_a   1.000
_cell.length_b   1.000
_cell.length_c   1.000
_cell.angle_alpha   90.00
_cell.angle_beta   90.00
_cell.angle_gamma   90.00
#
_symmetry.space_group_name_H-M   'P 1'
#
loop_
_entity.id
_entity.type
_entity.pdbx_description
1 polymer ?
#
loop_
_entity_poly.entity_id
_entity_poly.type
_entity_poly.pdbx_seq_one_letter_code
_entity_poly.pdbx_strand_id
1 'polypeptide(L)'
;MKHRNLIFAIILCGIQLTSNAQVPEKPNYSSDAFSVFNHHVVQGNYTATALSPFEIQSDYQSRETAFKSPLVTFKFSINGLDNEMLPGVNHEFLCLSENGNCETPLISFGSKLTGNQKIPANTYLKPNTILKIRLDMRPVFAQFEKSGYYTNFNGTKIYKSDFKGVYVVGNTTPMVWNFDNLTSHPDLQLTDPKGDGIYEVVLNLNPLKEEANKVKTWKLTKDISAFPRYQSPNLLESAIYNMSVEEMTKAIETDSTLRTGIEWTGVWNRDVSYSIILSMASMQPKVSQNSLMRKVNANGRIIQDTGTGGAWPASTDRMIWAVAAWEIYKVTGDRDWLKKVYTIIKNSIEDDIMVDHDTKTGLVKGESSFLDWREQTYPRWMQPADIFESKNLGTNALHFQALTVAGKMAELMNEKQNSKKYAQLAETLKSGINSQLWMPEKKYYGQYLYGREFQMLSPRSEALGEALCVVFDVADEARQKQVVQNVPVVDYGIPCIFPQIGDIPPYHNNAVWPFVQTYWLWAGAKTGNEESVLHSIASIYRAGAMFLTNKENFVADNGDYAGTQINSSNMLWSLSGNISIVQKVLFGIRFEENGLRFEPFVPKVMSANRKLSNFKYRNANFDIELTGYGNKIATFELDGQHQKMHMLSAALSGKHTLKIVLANNVLEKQSINMVENEFSPLTPITDFKDGKLSWPAIEGAIQYRILKNGQPWNETTSASYQIKSVESGEFQVQAVNKAGIPSFGSEPVMNYPDTAIQVYEIEKVLPQSGLPYHGFSGTGFVEISRTVNREVSIEINVSADGFYAIDWRYSNGNGPTNTENKCAIRTLFVDNVRLGAQIFPQRGKEEWSNWGISNSLKITLKAGKHILKLKFMKENENMNIEVNQAMLDNVRVVRIE
;
A
#
# COMPACT_ATOMS: atom_id res chain seq x y z
N MET A 1 0.93 101.78 -4.81
CA MET A 1 1.94 102.03 -3.83
C MET A 1 1.44 101.52 -2.49
N LYS A 2 2.19 100.71 -1.80
CA LYS A 2 1.90 100.00 -0.55
C LYS A 2 0.87 98.86 -0.64
N HIS A 3 1.38 97.68 -0.83
CA HIS A 3 0.68 96.41 -0.64
C HIS A 3 0.73 96.04 0.83
N ARG A 4 -0.36 95.60 1.42
CA ARG A 4 -0.49 94.94 2.71
C ARG A 4 -0.64 93.43 2.51
N ASN A 5 0.32 92.71 2.98
CA ASN A 5 0.22 91.25 3.03
C ASN A 5 -0.65 90.81 4.22
N LEU A 6 -1.64 89.95 3.95
CA LEU A 6 -2.44 89.26 4.96
C LEU A 6 -1.84 87.87 5.09
N ILE A 7 -1.34 87.48 6.28
CA ILE A 7 -0.86 86.16 6.60
C ILE A 7 -2.05 85.39 7.15
N PHE A 8 -2.44 84.30 6.46
CA PHE A 8 -3.34 83.27 6.97
C PHE A 8 -2.51 82.15 7.61
N ALA A 9 -2.64 82.00 8.95
CA ALA A 9 -2.10 80.84 9.66
C ALA A 9 -3.04 79.66 9.54
N ILE A 10 -2.62 78.59 8.82
CA ILE A 10 -3.31 77.31 8.77
C ILE A 10 -2.73 76.46 9.91
N ILE A 11 -3.56 76.15 10.92
CA ILE A 11 -3.26 75.18 11.95
C ILE A 11 -3.47 73.80 11.36
N LEU A 12 -2.38 73.10 11.02
CA LEU A 12 -2.40 71.68 10.71
C LEU A 12 -2.48 70.86 12.01
N CYS A 13 -3.65 70.31 12.32
CA CYS A 13 -3.78 69.23 13.29
C CYS A 13 -3.22 67.96 12.67
N GLY A 14 -1.96 67.62 13.01
CA GLY A 14 -1.38 66.38 12.62
C GLY A 14 -2.01 65.22 13.39
N ILE A 15 -2.94 64.46 12.71
CA ILE A 15 -3.34 63.14 13.17
C ILE A 15 -2.18 62.21 12.86
N GLN A 16 -1.35 61.88 13.86
CA GLN A 16 -0.42 60.75 13.78
C GLN A 16 -1.24 59.47 13.77
N LEU A 17 -1.52 58.95 12.58
CA LEU A 17 -1.89 57.55 12.38
C LEU A 17 -0.62 56.70 12.66
N THR A 18 -0.47 56.27 13.90
CA THR A 18 0.46 55.20 14.20
C THR A 18 -0.07 53.91 13.52
N SER A 19 0.35 53.67 12.29
CA SER A 19 0.26 52.34 11.71
C SER A 19 1.16 51.46 12.53
N ASN A 20 0.59 50.69 13.45
CA ASN A 20 1.25 49.52 13.95
C ASN A 20 1.50 48.61 12.74
N ALA A 21 2.66 48.71 12.14
CA ALA A 21 3.11 47.70 11.22
C ALA A 21 3.21 46.42 12.04
N GLN A 22 2.21 45.54 11.96
CA GLN A 22 2.32 44.19 12.51
C GLN A 22 3.58 43.60 11.87
N VAL A 23 4.50 43.17 12.70
CA VAL A 23 5.63 42.37 12.24
C VAL A 23 5.04 41.20 11.52
N PRO A 24 5.42 40.92 10.26
CA PRO A 24 4.84 39.79 9.52
C PRO A 24 4.99 38.50 10.35
N GLU A 25 3.91 37.76 10.52
CA GLU A 25 3.95 36.50 11.24
C GLU A 25 4.93 35.55 10.55
N LYS A 26 5.84 34.96 11.31
CA LYS A 26 6.80 34.02 10.77
C LYS A 26 6.15 32.65 10.69
N PRO A 27 6.20 31.94 9.53
CA PRO A 27 5.68 30.59 9.41
C PRO A 27 6.53 29.60 10.23
N ASN A 28 5.89 28.55 10.71
CA ASN A 28 6.56 27.38 11.30
C ASN A 28 7.26 26.56 10.22
N TYR A 29 6.66 26.53 9.02
CA TYR A 29 7.21 25.91 7.83
C TYR A 29 6.80 26.71 6.59
N SER A 30 7.69 26.80 5.60
CA SER A 30 7.39 27.42 4.31
C SER A 30 8.19 26.75 3.21
N SER A 31 7.53 26.47 2.09
CA SER A 31 8.11 26.07 0.81
C SER A 31 7.46 26.89 -0.30
N ASP A 32 7.82 26.64 -1.55
CA ASP A 32 7.18 27.26 -2.71
C ASP A 32 5.72 26.79 -2.88
N ALA A 33 5.37 25.61 -2.35
CA ALA A 33 4.06 25.01 -2.47
C ALA A 33 3.05 25.50 -1.42
N PHE A 34 3.49 25.67 -0.16
CA PHE A 34 2.61 26.08 0.93
C PHE A 34 3.39 26.59 2.16
N SER A 35 2.67 27.28 3.04
CA SER A 35 3.19 27.73 4.34
C SER A 35 2.23 27.39 5.47
N VAL A 36 2.80 26.97 6.61
CA VAL A 36 2.06 26.66 7.83
C VAL A 36 2.45 27.62 8.95
N PHE A 37 1.46 28.25 9.54
CA PHE A 37 1.57 29.19 10.64
C PHE A 37 0.93 28.62 11.93
N ASN A 38 0.97 29.36 13.01
CA ASN A 38 0.39 28.90 14.29
C ASN A 38 -1.13 28.77 14.25
N HIS A 39 -1.82 29.48 13.38
CA HIS A 39 -3.29 29.48 13.31
C HIS A 39 -3.85 29.30 11.90
N HIS A 40 -3.03 29.33 10.86
CA HIS A 40 -3.50 29.15 9.50
C HIS A 40 -2.48 28.45 8.59
N VAL A 41 -2.97 28.00 7.43
CA VAL A 41 -2.18 27.43 6.33
C VAL A 41 -2.51 28.22 5.07
N VAL A 42 -1.50 28.47 4.24
CA VAL A 42 -1.65 29.12 2.92
C VAL A 42 -1.10 28.17 1.86
N GLN A 43 -1.90 27.89 0.84
CA GLN A 43 -1.50 27.12 -0.34
C GLN A 43 -1.99 27.81 -1.61
N GLY A 44 -1.08 28.43 -2.35
CA GLY A 44 -1.46 29.28 -3.50
C GLY A 44 -2.41 30.39 -3.06
N ASN A 45 -3.61 30.42 -3.64
CA ASN A 45 -4.66 31.39 -3.30
C ASN A 45 -5.61 30.93 -2.19
N TYR A 46 -5.41 29.73 -1.63
CA TYR A 46 -6.28 29.16 -0.62
C TYR A 46 -5.73 29.37 0.78
N THR A 47 -6.63 29.54 1.72
CA THR A 47 -6.29 29.70 3.14
C THR A 47 -7.19 28.82 4.01
N ALA A 48 -6.60 28.11 4.95
CA ALA A 48 -7.33 27.44 6.01
C ALA A 48 -6.94 28.06 7.35
N THR A 49 -7.91 28.47 8.16
CA THR A 49 -7.68 29.19 9.42
C THR A 49 -8.37 28.51 10.58
N ALA A 50 -7.63 28.19 11.63
CA ALA A 50 -8.18 27.78 12.92
C ALA A 50 -8.69 29.03 13.66
N LEU A 51 -9.99 29.16 13.79
CA LEU A 51 -10.64 30.27 14.51
C LEU A 51 -10.64 30.05 16.03
N SER A 52 -10.61 28.78 16.43
CA SER A 52 -10.51 28.34 17.82
C SER A 52 -9.96 26.91 17.86
N PRO A 53 -9.64 26.33 19.04
CA PRO A 53 -9.31 24.92 19.15
C PRO A 53 -10.40 23.94 18.66
N PHE A 54 -11.60 24.46 18.37
CA PHE A 54 -12.80 23.69 18.03
C PHE A 54 -13.42 24.08 16.68
N GLU A 55 -12.73 24.91 15.90
CA GLU A 55 -13.27 25.40 14.64
C GLU A 55 -12.16 25.75 13.65
N ILE A 56 -12.24 25.17 12.44
CA ILE A 56 -11.36 25.48 11.30
C ILE A 56 -12.22 25.88 10.12
N GLN A 57 -11.88 26.96 9.45
CA GLN A 57 -12.46 27.36 8.17
C GLN A 57 -11.44 27.18 7.06
N SER A 58 -11.88 26.75 5.88
CA SER A 58 -11.04 26.60 4.68
C SER A 58 -11.82 27.02 3.44
N ASP A 59 -11.19 27.81 2.59
CA ASP A 59 -11.69 28.14 1.26
C ASP A 59 -11.10 27.22 0.18
N TYR A 60 -10.40 26.15 0.57
CA TYR A 60 -9.79 25.21 -0.33
C TYR A 60 -10.84 24.52 -1.22
N GLN A 61 -10.58 24.58 -2.51
CA GLN A 61 -11.37 23.91 -3.52
C GLN A 61 -10.49 22.89 -4.23
N SER A 62 -10.85 21.62 -4.06
CA SER A 62 -10.23 20.57 -4.83
C SER A 62 -10.54 20.74 -6.31
N ARG A 63 -9.53 20.50 -7.14
CA ARG A 63 -9.70 20.40 -8.59
C ARG A 63 -10.02 18.97 -9.00
N GLU A 64 -10.91 18.33 -8.27
CA GLU A 64 -11.24 16.90 -8.39
C GLU A 64 -11.37 16.43 -9.83
N THR A 65 -12.07 17.26 -10.63
CA THR A 65 -12.32 16.96 -12.04
C THR A 65 -11.10 17.15 -12.93
N ALA A 66 -10.14 18.01 -12.53
CA ALA A 66 -8.95 18.30 -13.33
C ALA A 66 -7.94 17.13 -13.36
N PHE A 67 -8.00 16.21 -12.40
CA PHE A 67 -7.02 15.16 -12.22
C PHE A 67 -7.50 13.76 -12.60
N LYS A 68 -8.68 13.63 -13.18
CA LYS A 68 -9.16 12.34 -13.70
C LYS A 68 -8.43 11.99 -14.99
N SER A 69 -8.04 10.73 -15.09
CA SER A 69 -7.39 10.22 -16.31
C SER A 69 -8.32 10.36 -17.53
N PRO A 70 -7.83 10.80 -18.67
CA PRO A 70 -8.60 10.76 -19.91
C PRO A 70 -8.70 9.35 -20.49
N LEU A 71 -7.92 8.39 -19.96
CA LEU A 71 -8.04 6.98 -20.32
C LEU A 71 -9.18 6.35 -19.54
N VAL A 72 -10.32 6.20 -20.20
CA VAL A 72 -11.49 5.55 -19.65
C VAL A 72 -11.37 4.05 -19.86
N THR A 73 -11.32 3.30 -18.75
CA THR A 73 -11.25 1.84 -18.77
C THR A 73 -12.61 1.28 -18.38
N PHE A 74 -13.17 0.39 -19.19
CA PHE A 74 -14.50 -0.14 -18.97
C PHE A 74 -14.67 -1.56 -19.51
N LYS A 75 -15.78 -2.20 -19.15
CA LYS A 75 -16.16 -3.55 -19.59
C LYS A 75 -17.69 -3.63 -19.70
N PHE A 76 -18.19 -4.45 -20.61
CA PHE A 76 -19.61 -4.68 -20.73
C PHE A 76 -20.06 -5.87 -19.88
N SER A 77 -21.34 -5.93 -19.64
CA SER A 77 -21.97 -6.99 -18.83
C SER A 77 -23.33 -7.35 -19.40
N ILE A 78 -23.58 -8.60 -19.61
CA ILE A 78 -24.95 -9.09 -19.81
C ILE A 78 -25.53 -9.45 -18.44
N ASN A 79 -26.68 -8.89 -18.11
CA ASN A 79 -27.43 -9.15 -16.87
C ASN A 79 -26.70 -8.74 -15.57
N GLY A 80 -25.72 -7.84 -15.62
CA GLY A 80 -24.99 -7.41 -14.44
C GLY A 80 -23.87 -8.37 -13.99
N LEU A 81 -23.48 -9.33 -14.81
CA LEU A 81 -22.44 -10.31 -14.49
C LEU A 81 -21.13 -10.00 -15.23
N ASP A 82 -19.99 -10.37 -14.65
CA ASP A 82 -18.69 -10.29 -15.34
C ASP A 82 -18.55 -11.42 -16.35
N ASN A 83 -19.08 -11.22 -17.56
CA ASN A 83 -19.24 -12.27 -18.55
C ASN A 83 -18.87 -11.88 -20.00
N GLU A 84 -18.20 -10.73 -20.19
CA GLU A 84 -17.78 -10.28 -21.52
C GLU A 84 -16.43 -10.87 -21.93
N MET A 85 -15.39 -10.64 -21.15
CA MET A 85 -14.00 -11.03 -21.43
C MET A 85 -13.34 -11.55 -20.15
N LEU A 86 -12.14 -12.12 -20.26
CA LEU A 86 -11.36 -12.61 -19.12
C LEU A 86 -11.21 -11.53 -18.04
N PRO A 87 -11.18 -11.89 -16.76
CA PRO A 87 -10.89 -10.97 -15.68
C PRO A 87 -9.56 -10.22 -15.93
N GLY A 88 -9.58 -8.92 -15.67
CA GLY A 88 -8.43 -8.04 -15.95
C GLY A 88 -8.27 -7.63 -17.42
N VAL A 89 -9.06 -8.18 -18.35
CA VAL A 89 -9.12 -7.72 -19.74
C VAL A 89 -10.25 -6.72 -19.87
N ASN A 90 -9.92 -5.46 -20.14
CA ASN A 90 -10.88 -4.38 -20.23
C ASN A 90 -10.71 -3.62 -21.56
N HIS A 91 -11.75 -2.92 -21.98
CA HIS A 91 -11.61 -1.89 -23.02
C HIS A 91 -10.89 -0.69 -22.45
N GLU A 92 -10.06 -0.05 -23.26
CA GLU A 92 -9.38 1.19 -22.93
C GLU A 92 -9.70 2.20 -24.03
N PHE A 93 -10.23 3.34 -23.67
CA PHE A 93 -10.58 4.40 -24.62
C PHE A 93 -10.04 5.75 -24.13
N LEU A 94 -9.18 6.36 -24.91
CA LEU A 94 -8.62 7.66 -24.62
C LEU A 94 -9.61 8.75 -25.06
N CYS A 95 -10.30 9.34 -24.10
CA CYS A 95 -11.27 10.41 -24.33
C CYS A 95 -10.57 11.77 -24.30
N LEU A 96 -10.00 12.18 -25.42
CA LEU A 96 -9.40 13.49 -25.63
C LEU A 96 -10.36 14.36 -26.45
N SER A 97 -11.16 15.16 -25.78
CA SER A 97 -12.15 16.01 -26.44
C SER A 97 -11.88 17.49 -26.18
N GLU A 98 -11.70 18.25 -27.24
CA GLU A 98 -11.62 19.71 -27.15
C GLU A 98 -12.97 20.35 -26.85
N ASN A 99 -14.06 19.76 -27.31
CA ASN A 99 -15.44 20.26 -27.21
C ASN A 99 -16.27 19.56 -26.10
N GLY A 100 -15.67 18.73 -25.26
CA GLY A 100 -16.36 18.05 -24.15
C GLY A 100 -17.16 16.80 -24.53
N ASN A 101 -17.02 16.27 -25.77
CA ASN A 101 -17.71 15.06 -26.21
C ASN A 101 -16.74 14.03 -26.78
N CYS A 102 -16.94 12.77 -26.37
CA CYS A 102 -16.22 11.62 -26.91
C CYS A 102 -17.21 10.55 -27.37
N GLU A 103 -16.84 9.77 -28.38
CA GLU A 103 -17.62 8.61 -28.84
C GLU A 103 -16.66 7.45 -29.11
N THR A 104 -16.96 6.26 -28.58
CA THR A 104 -16.17 5.08 -28.89
C THR A 104 -16.43 4.62 -30.33
N PRO A 105 -15.48 3.95 -30.98
CA PRO A 105 -15.81 3.16 -32.15
C PRO A 105 -16.86 2.10 -31.77
N LEU A 106 -17.50 1.49 -32.76
CA LEU A 106 -18.44 0.40 -32.52
C LEU A 106 -17.65 -0.82 -32.03
N ILE A 107 -17.95 -1.29 -30.81
CA ILE A 107 -17.26 -2.39 -30.15
C ILE A 107 -18.13 -3.63 -30.22
N SER A 108 -17.63 -4.77 -30.65
CA SER A 108 -18.35 -6.04 -30.59
C SER A 108 -18.20 -6.67 -29.21
N PHE A 109 -19.31 -7.12 -28.65
CA PHE A 109 -19.31 -7.82 -27.35
C PHE A 109 -18.34 -9.02 -27.36
N GLY A 110 -17.49 -9.09 -26.33
CA GLY A 110 -16.45 -10.12 -26.21
C GLY A 110 -15.18 -9.84 -27.00
N SER A 111 -15.05 -8.70 -27.66
CA SER A 111 -13.88 -8.33 -28.46
C SER A 111 -13.23 -7.08 -27.92
N LYS A 112 -12.02 -7.20 -27.37
CA LYS A 112 -11.31 -6.07 -26.79
C LYS A 112 -11.14 -4.94 -27.81
N LEU A 113 -11.44 -3.70 -27.38
CA LEU A 113 -11.09 -2.51 -28.15
C LEU A 113 -9.56 -2.40 -28.20
N THR A 114 -9.00 -2.59 -29.40
CA THR A 114 -7.55 -2.52 -29.61
C THR A 114 -7.11 -1.11 -29.99
N GLY A 115 -6.07 -0.63 -29.34
CA GLY A 115 -5.39 0.63 -29.65
C GLY A 115 -4.33 0.90 -28.59
N ASN A 116 -3.10 1.19 -29.04
CA ASN A 116 -2.06 1.74 -28.15
C ASN A 116 -2.46 3.18 -27.82
N GLN A 117 -3.26 3.36 -26.78
CA GLN A 117 -3.74 4.67 -26.38
C GLN A 117 -2.80 5.23 -25.32
N LYS A 118 -1.88 6.08 -25.76
CA LYS A 118 -0.93 6.77 -24.92
C LYS A 118 -1.55 8.05 -24.40
N ILE A 119 -1.58 8.21 -23.08
CA ILE A 119 -2.03 9.44 -22.46
C ILE A 119 -0.96 10.51 -22.71
N PRO A 120 -1.27 11.63 -23.37
CA PRO A 120 -0.35 12.74 -23.48
C PRO A 120 0.00 13.31 -22.10
N ALA A 121 1.23 13.77 -21.93
CA ALA A 121 1.67 14.36 -20.67
C ALA A 121 0.76 15.53 -20.26
N ASN A 122 0.48 15.64 -18.96
CA ASN A 122 -0.36 16.70 -18.38
C ASN A 122 -1.79 16.81 -18.96
N THR A 123 -2.35 15.69 -19.42
CA THR A 123 -3.68 15.63 -20.00
C THR A 123 -4.66 14.99 -19.02
N TYR A 124 -5.78 15.63 -18.79
CA TYR A 124 -6.81 15.22 -17.84
C TYR A 124 -8.19 15.25 -18.49
N LEU A 125 -9.08 14.40 -17.99
CA LEU A 125 -10.47 14.39 -18.42
C LEU A 125 -11.17 15.68 -17.98
N LYS A 126 -11.72 16.43 -18.94
CA LYS A 126 -12.45 17.66 -18.62
C LYS A 126 -13.71 17.38 -17.80
N PRO A 127 -14.10 18.32 -16.93
CA PRO A 127 -15.38 18.23 -16.23
C PRO A 127 -16.56 18.10 -17.19
N ASN A 128 -17.58 17.35 -16.79
CA ASN A 128 -18.80 17.13 -17.56
C ASN A 128 -18.54 16.63 -19.01
N THR A 129 -17.49 15.83 -19.20
CA THR A 129 -17.24 15.21 -20.50
C THR A 129 -18.31 14.18 -20.82
N ILE A 130 -18.96 14.33 -21.95
CA ILE A 130 -19.96 13.39 -22.42
C ILE A 130 -19.27 12.28 -23.21
N LEU A 131 -19.41 11.04 -22.74
CA LEU A 131 -18.94 9.85 -23.44
C LEU A 131 -20.13 9.06 -23.96
N LYS A 132 -20.17 8.87 -25.28
CA LYS A 132 -21.08 7.92 -25.93
C LYS A 132 -20.36 6.63 -26.18
N ILE A 133 -20.86 5.52 -25.62
CA ILE A 133 -20.35 4.17 -25.86
C ILE A 133 -21.29 3.44 -26.79
N ARG A 134 -20.73 2.73 -27.79
CA ARG A 134 -21.49 1.97 -28.79
C ARG A 134 -21.03 0.51 -28.80
N LEU A 135 -21.99 -0.40 -28.65
CA LEU A 135 -21.77 -1.84 -28.55
C LEU A 135 -22.58 -2.60 -29.62
N ASP A 136 -21.92 -3.44 -30.37
CA ASP A 136 -22.53 -4.36 -31.32
C ASP A 136 -22.89 -5.70 -30.66
N MET A 137 -24.19 -5.91 -30.42
CA MET A 137 -24.75 -7.14 -29.85
C MET A 137 -25.20 -8.14 -30.90
N ARG A 138 -25.12 -7.80 -32.19
CA ARG A 138 -25.57 -8.69 -33.30
C ARG A 138 -24.90 -10.07 -33.30
N PRO A 139 -23.59 -10.20 -32.99
CA PRO A 139 -22.95 -11.49 -32.86
C PRO A 139 -23.56 -12.38 -31.77
N VAL A 140 -23.96 -11.77 -30.64
CA VAL A 140 -24.62 -12.46 -29.51
C VAL A 140 -26.01 -12.89 -29.92
N PHE A 141 -26.79 -12.02 -30.55
CA PHE A 141 -28.13 -12.32 -31.01
C PHE A 141 -28.14 -13.39 -32.12
N ALA A 142 -27.17 -13.38 -33.00
CA ALA A 142 -27.02 -14.45 -34.01
C ALA A 142 -26.82 -15.84 -33.34
N GLN A 143 -26.09 -15.91 -32.23
CA GLN A 143 -25.96 -17.16 -31.46
C GLN A 143 -27.26 -17.51 -30.75
N PHE A 144 -27.99 -16.55 -30.19
CA PHE A 144 -29.31 -16.78 -29.63
C PHE A 144 -30.27 -17.40 -30.66
N GLU A 145 -30.30 -16.87 -31.89
CA GLU A 145 -31.16 -17.39 -32.95
C GLU A 145 -30.72 -18.78 -33.43
N LYS A 146 -29.40 -19.03 -33.48
CA LYS A 146 -28.86 -20.29 -33.94
C LYS A 146 -29.01 -21.46 -32.96
N SER A 147 -28.77 -21.19 -31.66
CA SER A 147 -28.61 -22.23 -30.63
C SER A 147 -29.49 -22.04 -29.40
N GLY A 148 -30.22 -20.92 -29.29
CA GLY A 148 -30.98 -20.55 -28.10
C GLY A 148 -30.16 -19.96 -26.97
N TYR A 149 -28.82 -19.91 -27.10
CA TYR A 149 -27.89 -19.35 -26.09
C TYR A 149 -26.66 -18.75 -26.74
N TYR A 150 -26.03 -17.84 -26.03
CA TYR A 150 -24.67 -17.34 -26.27
C TYR A 150 -23.68 -18.02 -25.32
N THR A 151 -22.52 -18.41 -25.84
CA THR A 151 -21.45 -19.00 -25.02
C THR A 151 -20.38 -17.91 -24.82
N ASN A 152 -20.17 -17.49 -23.56
CA ASN A 152 -19.18 -16.48 -23.21
C ASN A 152 -17.76 -17.02 -23.22
N PHE A 153 -16.76 -16.17 -22.88
CA PHE A 153 -15.32 -16.49 -22.92
C PHE A 153 -14.91 -17.69 -22.06
N ASN A 154 -15.65 -18.00 -20.98
CA ASN A 154 -15.35 -19.13 -20.07
C ASN A 154 -16.19 -20.38 -20.32
N GLY A 155 -16.94 -20.42 -21.41
CA GLY A 155 -17.81 -21.55 -21.77
C GLY A 155 -19.19 -21.53 -21.13
N THR A 156 -19.54 -20.54 -20.29
CA THR A 156 -20.84 -20.41 -19.70
C THR A 156 -21.88 -20.00 -20.74
N LYS A 157 -23.05 -20.70 -20.72
CA LYS A 157 -24.18 -20.44 -21.62
C LYS A 157 -25.12 -19.41 -21.01
N ILE A 158 -25.39 -18.34 -21.75
CA ILE A 158 -26.43 -17.35 -21.44
C ILE A 158 -27.61 -17.66 -22.39
N TYR A 159 -28.73 -18.08 -21.85
CA TYR A 159 -29.90 -18.42 -22.68
C TYR A 159 -30.64 -17.13 -23.10
N LYS A 160 -31.22 -17.15 -24.30
CA LYS A 160 -32.02 -16.05 -24.84
C LYS A 160 -33.18 -15.67 -23.89
N SER A 161 -33.80 -16.67 -23.23
CA SER A 161 -34.84 -16.45 -22.23
C SER A 161 -34.40 -15.66 -21.01
N ASP A 162 -33.09 -15.70 -20.69
CA ASP A 162 -32.55 -15.11 -19.49
C ASP A 162 -31.93 -13.71 -19.76
N PHE A 163 -31.91 -13.27 -21.01
CA PHE A 163 -31.39 -11.97 -21.40
C PHE A 163 -32.27 -10.84 -20.86
N LYS A 164 -31.75 -10.03 -19.95
CA LYS A 164 -32.45 -8.90 -19.29
C LYS A 164 -31.90 -7.53 -19.68
N GLY A 165 -30.70 -7.47 -20.23
CA GLY A 165 -30.09 -6.22 -20.64
C GLY A 165 -28.56 -6.23 -20.63
N VAL A 166 -28.00 -5.16 -21.13
CA VAL A 166 -26.56 -4.94 -21.21
C VAL A 166 -26.19 -3.70 -20.44
N TYR A 167 -25.10 -3.77 -19.69
CA TYR A 167 -24.63 -2.71 -18.81
C TYR A 167 -23.14 -2.44 -19.04
N VAL A 168 -22.66 -1.29 -18.54
CA VAL A 168 -21.23 -0.94 -18.55
C VAL A 168 -20.72 -0.68 -17.14
N VAL A 169 -19.53 -1.17 -16.83
CA VAL A 169 -18.76 -0.88 -15.62
C VAL A 169 -17.43 -0.26 -16.00
N GLY A 170 -16.78 0.48 -15.12
CA GLY A 170 -15.50 1.09 -15.43
C GLY A 170 -14.90 1.91 -14.31
N ASN A 171 -13.76 2.55 -14.60
CA ASN A 171 -12.96 3.31 -13.64
C ASN A 171 -13.36 4.77 -13.45
N THR A 172 -14.27 5.30 -14.27
CA THR A 172 -14.59 6.75 -14.29
C THR A 172 -16.04 6.97 -13.95
N THR A 173 -16.32 7.76 -12.92
CA THR A 173 -17.70 8.14 -12.51
C THR A 173 -18.52 8.64 -13.70
N PRO A 174 -19.77 8.14 -13.91
CA PRO A 174 -20.60 7.37 -12.98
C PRO A 174 -20.33 5.86 -12.96
N MET A 175 -19.48 5.33 -13.85
CA MET A 175 -19.12 3.91 -13.82
C MET A 175 -18.31 3.57 -12.56
N VAL A 176 -18.53 2.38 -12.03
CA VAL A 176 -17.76 1.75 -10.95
C VAL A 176 -17.50 0.29 -11.29
N TRP A 177 -16.38 -0.29 -10.78
CA TRP A 177 -16.09 -1.71 -10.93
C TRP A 177 -16.88 -2.54 -9.90
N ASN A 178 -18.21 -2.57 -10.06
CA ASN A 178 -19.08 -3.36 -9.20
C ASN A 178 -20.19 -4.01 -10.03
N PHE A 179 -20.14 -5.33 -10.14
CA PHE A 179 -21.16 -6.11 -10.84
C PHE A 179 -22.35 -6.50 -9.95
N ASP A 180 -22.17 -6.55 -8.62
CA ASP A 180 -23.19 -7.11 -7.72
C ASP A 180 -24.51 -6.33 -7.70
N ASN A 181 -24.46 -5.04 -7.90
CA ASN A 181 -25.63 -4.16 -7.93
C ASN A 181 -25.84 -3.43 -9.27
N LEU A 182 -25.17 -3.88 -10.32
CA LEU A 182 -25.13 -3.17 -11.60
C LEU A 182 -26.52 -3.00 -12.23
N THR A 183 -27.39 -3.99 -12.10
CA THR A 183 -28.76 -3.94 -12.62
C THR A 183 -29.68 -2.94 -11.91
N SER A 184 -29.26 -2.39 -10.78
CA SER A 184 -29.98 -1.31 -10.09
C SER A 184 -29.58 0.10 -10.58
N HIS A 185 -28.64 0.17 -11.52
CA HIS A 185 -28.13 1.41 -12.10
C HIS A 185 -28.60 1.59 -13.54
N PRO A 186 -29.80 2.14 -13.78
CA PRO A 186 -30.35 2.31 -15.12
C PRO A 186 -29.56 3.29 -15.99
N ASP A 187 -28.81 4.20 -15.39
CA ASP A 187 -27.87 5.14 -16.02
C ASP A 187 -26.66 4.46 -16.65
N LEU A 188 -26.33 3.21 -16.23
CA LEU A 188 -25.27 2.39 -16.79
C LEU A 188 -25.80 1.31 -17.77
N GLN A 189 -27.09 1.27 -18.02
CA GLN A 189 -27.69 0.32 -18.96
C GLN A 189 -27.57 0.84 -20.40
N LEU A 190 -27.05 0.01 -21.30
CA LEU A 190 -27.09 0.29 -22.72
C LEU A 190 -28.47 -0.08 -23.30
N THR A 191 -28.94 0.74 -24.22
CA THR A 191 -30.24 0.53 -24.91
C THR A 191 -30.02 0.48 -26.42
N ASP A 192 -30.93 -0.20 -27.11
CA ASP A 192 -30.99 -0.24 -28.58
C ASP A 192 -32.19 0.56 -29.06
N PRO A 193 -32.05 1.88 -29.26
CA PRO A 193 -33.18 2.75 -29.62
C PRO A 193 -33.68 2.57 -31.06
N LYS A 194 -32.90 1.89 -31.89
CA LYS A 194 -33.24 1.68 -33.30
C LYS A 194 -33.71 0.25 -33.60
N GLY A 195 -33.47 -0.66 -32.68
CA GLY A 195 -33.78 -2.08 -32.87
C GLY A 195 -32.86 -2.78 -33.88
N ASP A 196 -31.65 -2.22 -34.09
CA ASP A 196 -30.71 -2.72 -35.08
C ASP A 196 -29.61 -3.60 -34.50
N GLY A 197 -29.68 -3.90 -33.20
CA GLY A 197 -28.70 -4.70 -32.46
C GLY A 197 -27.47 -3.92 -32.03
N ILE A 198 -27.47 -2.59 -32.21
CA ILE A 198 -26.42 -1.69 -31.71
C ILE A 198 -26.94 -1.00 -30.45
N TYR A 199 -26.31 -1.32 -29.35
CA TYR A 199 -26.61 -0.79 -28.04
C TYR A 199 -25.77 0.46 -27.75
N GLU A 200 -26.38 1.47 -27.13
CA GLU A 200 -25.73 2.74 -26.84
C GLU A 200 -26.02 3.19 -25.41
N VAL A 201 -25.05 3.85 -24.77
CA VAL A 201 -25.21 4.61 -23.54
C VAL A 201 -24.47 5.93 -23.66
N VAL A 202 -25.04 6.98 -23.06
CA VAL A 202 -24.41 8.30 -22.96
C VAL A 202 -24.15 8.60 -21.49
N LEU A 203 -22.89 8.78 -21.14
CA LEU A 203 -22.44 9.01 -19.77
C LEU A 203 -21.89 10.43 -19.64
N ASN A 204 -22.30 11.13 -18.59
CA ASN A 204 -21.64 12.37 -18.16
C ASN A 204 -20.48 12.00 -17.23
N LEU A 205 -19.28 11.95 -17.79
CA LEU A 205 -18.08 11.60 -17.06
C LEU A 205 -17.57 12.80 -16.25
N ASN A 206 -17.04 12.49 -15.08
CA ASN A 206 -16.41 13.50 -14.21
C ASN A 206 -17.32 14.73 -13.98
N PRO A 207 -18.59 14.53 -13.53
CA PRO A 207 -19.52 15.63 -13.37
C PRO A 207 -19.00 16.65 -12.35
N LEU A 208 -19.09 17.94 -12.72
CA LEU A 208 -18.83 19.02 -11.76
C LEU A 208 -19.83 18.91 -10.62
N LYS A 209 -19.33 18.72 -9.43
CA LYS A 209 -20.12 18.97 -8.22
C LYS A 209 -20.16 20.48 -8.03
N GLU A 210 -21.33 21.09 -8.28
CA GLU A 210 -21.55 22.51 -8.01
C GLU A 210 -21.50 22.81 -6.50
N GLU A 211 -20.33 22.88 -5.95
CA GLU A 211 -20.06 23.54 -4.66
C GLU A 211 -19.30 24.84 -4.94
N ALA A 212 -20.02 25.80 -5.53
CA ALA A 212 -19.46 27.10 -5.82
C ALA A 212 -18.98 27.80 -4.53
N ASN A 213 -17.71 28.19 -4.51
CA ASN A 213 -17.12 29.32 -3.75
C ASN A 213 -17.57 29.52 -2.29
N LYS A 214 -17.81 28.46 -1.51
CA LYS A 214 -18.16 28.61 -0.11
C LYS A 214 -17.00 28.19 0.78
N VAL A 215 -16.59 29.09 1.66
CA VAL A 215 -15.76 28.76 2.82
C VAL A 215 -16.45 27.60 3.56
N LYS A 216 -15.76 26.47 3.68
CA LYS A 216 -16.22 25.32 4.45
C LYS A 216 -15.74 25.44 5.88
N THR A 217 -16.46 24.85 6.81
CA THR A 217 -16.12 24.93 8.23
C THR A 217 -16.23 23.56 8.88
N TRP A 218 -15.13 23.13 9.52
CA TRP A 218 -15.22 22.10 10.53
C TRP A 218 -15.47 22.77 11.88
N LYS A 219 -16.43 22.27 12.63
CA LYS A 219 -16.75 22.68 14.00
C LYS A 219 -17.02 21.45 14.84
N LEU A 220 -16.41 21.38 16.02
CA LEU A 220 -16.61 20.29 16.96
C LEU A 220 -18.10 20.14 17.30
N THR A 221 -18.64 18.95 17.07
CA THR A 221 -20.06 18.61 17.30
C THR A 221 -20.26 17.52 18.34
N LYS A 222 -19.22 16.72 18.63
CA LYS A 222 -19.26 15.60 19.58
C LYS A 222 -18.59 15.99 20.89
N ASP A 223 -19.08 15.45 21.98
CA ASP A 223 -18.37 15.55 23.27
C ASP A 223 -17.13 14.64 23.26
N ILE A 224 -15.98 15.26 23.35
CA ILE A 224 -14.66 14.59 23.42
C ILE A 224 -14.00 14.72 24.79
N SER A 225 -14.73 15.19 25.81
CA SER A 225 -14.19 15.46 27.15
C SER A 225 -13.66 14.24 27.90
N ALA A 226 -14.09 13.03 27.50
CA ALA A 226 -13.64 11.76 28.08
C ALA A 226 -12.20 11.39 27.67
N PHE A 227 -11.67 12.01 26.61
CA PHE A 227 -10.34 11.74 26.06
C PHE A 227 -9.30 12.74 26.57
N PRO A 228 -8.00 12.47 26.34
CA PRO A 228 -6.94 13.43 26.63
C PRO A 228 -7.18 14.75 25.90
N ARG A 229 -7.14 15.83 26.65
CA ARG A 229 -7.37 17.20 26.14
C ARG A 229 -6.04 17.88 25.89
N TYR A 230 -5.83 18.30 24.67
CA TYR A 230 -4.63 19.01 24.27
C TYR A 230 -4.88 20.51 24.19
N GLN A 231 -3.96 21.29 24.73
CA GLN A 231 -3.97 22.75 24.72
C GLN A 231 -2.60 23.26 24.31
N SER A 232 -2.58 24.16 23.34
CA SER A 232 -1.40 24.86 22.84
C SER A 232 -1.79 26.29 22.47
N PRO A 233 -0.88 27.30 22.61
CA PRO A 233 -1.06 28.62 22.00
C PRO A 233 -1.16 28.54 20.48
N ASN A 234 -0.64 27.48 19.87
CA ASN A 234 -0.79 27.19 18.44
C ASN A 234 -2.21 26.62 18.22
N LEU A 235 -3.11 27.48 17.71
CA LEU A 235 -4.52 27.11 17.51
C LEU A 235 -4.68 25.99 16.49
N LEU A 236 -3.84 25.96 15.45
CA LEU A 236 -3.90 24.96 14.40
C LEU A 236 -3.62 23.56 14.95
N GLU A 237 -2.57 23.40 15.78
CA GLU A 237 -2.27 22.14 16.47
C GLU A 237 -3.48 21.65 17.28
N SER A 238 -4.06 22.56 18.07
CA SER A 238 -5.18 22.20 18.95
C SER A 238 -6.43 21.82 18.17
N ALA A 239 -6.72 22.55 17.09
CA ALA A 239 -7.91 22.31 16.27
C ALA A 239 -7.81 20.99 15.50
N ILE A 240 -6.67 20.70 14.89
CA ILE A 240 -6.44 19.44 14.16
C ILE A 240 -6.45 18.23 15.12
N TYR A 241 -5.86 18.37 16.31
CA TYR A 241 -5.93 17.32 17.34
C TYR A 241 -7.40 17.03 17.72
N ASN A 242 -8.20 18.07 18.03
CA ASN A 242 -9.59 17.90 18.41
C ASN A 242 -10.46 17.36 17.28
N MET A 243 -10.21 17.78 16.02
CA MET A 243 -10.85 17.21 14.83
C MET A 243 -10.55 15.70 14.72
N SER A 244 -9.30 15.31 14.92
CA SER A 244 -8.91 13.90 14.85
C SER A 244 -9.52 13.08 15.98
N VAL A 245 -9.66 13.63 17.19
CA VAL A 245 -10.34 12.96 18.31
C VAL A 245 -11.84 12.82 18.04
N GLU A 246 -12.48 13.84 17.45
CA GLU A 246 -13.89 13.74 17.04
C GLU A 246 -14.07 12.66 15.95
N GLU A 247 -13.24 12.66 14.94
CA GLU A 247 -13.27 11.65 13.87
C GLU A 247 -13.02 10.24 14.41
N MET A 248 -12.12 10.07 15.38
CA MET A 248 -11.93 8.81 16.09
C MET A 248 -13.24 8.32 16.72
N THR A 249 -14.04 9.20 17.34
CA THR A 249 -15.34 8.78 17.93
C THR A 249 -16.34 8.34 16.87
N LYS A 250 -16.26 8.89 15.66
CA LYS A 250 -17.10 8.52 14.51
C LYS A 250 -16.63 7.22 13.84
N ALA A 251 -15.38 6.79 14.06
CA ALA A 251 -14.81 5.57 13.54
C ALA A 251 -15.06 4.33 14.41
N ILE A 252 -15.92 4.41 15.44
CA ILE A 252 -16.29 3.26 16.27
C ILE A 252 -17.61 2.70 15.78
N GLU A 253 -17.60 1.45 15.33
CA GLU A 253 -18.77 0.71 14.89
C GLU A 253 -19.64 0.25 16.06
N THR A 254 -20.89 -0.13 15.76
CA THR A 254 -21.88 -0.57 16.77
C THR A 254 -21.43 -1.83 17.52
N ASP A 255 -20.60 -2.67 16.94
CA ASP A 255 -20.00 -3.86 17.55
C ASP A 255 -18.75 -3.55 18.37
N SER A 256 -18.46 -2.28 18.62
CA SER A 256 -17.28 -1.80 19.34
C SER A 256 -15.97 -2.19 18.68
N THR A 257 -15.91 -2.13 17.36
CA THR A 257 -14.68 -2.23 16.56
C THR A 257 -14.37 -0.92 15.87
N LEU A 258 -13.14 -0.78 15.38
CA LEU A 258 -12.69 0.38 14.62
C LEU A 258 -13.06 0.22 13.14
N ARG A 259 -13.67 1.25 12.56
CA ARG A 259 -13.90 1.41 11.14
C ARG A 259 -12.69 2.04 10.48
N THR A 260 -12.28 1.52 9.34
CA THR A 260 -11.09 1.98 8.62
C THR A 260 -11.22 3.39 8.04
N GLY A 261 -12.37 3.73 7.46
CA GLY A 261 -12.69 5.05 6.90
C GLY A 261 -14.15 5.16 6.50
N ILE A 262 -14.60 6.32 6.01
CA ILE A 262 -16.00 6.46 5.54
C ILE A 262 -16.26 5.52 4.38
N GLU A 263 -15.36 5.49 3.39
CA GLU A 263 -15.49 4.65 2.20
C GLU A 263 -15.08 3.19 2.47
N TRP A 264 -14.29 2.94 3.51
CA TRP A 264 -13.79 1.62 3.89
C TRP A 264 -14.50 1.12 5.15
N THR A 265 -15.49 0.25 4.96
CA THR A 265 -16.29 -0.31 6.06
C THR A 265 -15.55 -1.43 6.78
N GLY A 266 -15.81 -1.56 8.08
CA GLY A 266 -15.32 -2.66 8.90
C GLY A 266 -13.83 -2.57 9.26
N VAL A 267 -13.33 -3.69 9.77
CA VAL A 267 -11.96 -3.82 10.25
C VAL A 267 -11.07 -4.36 9.15
N TRP A 268 -10.05 -3.60 8.78
CA TRP A 268 -8.95 -4.04 7.94
C TRP A 268 -7.71 -4.21 8.82
N ASN A 269 -7.09 -5.37 8.77
CA ASN A 269 -6.02 -5.75 9.72
C ASN A 269 -4.88 -4.74 9.73
N ARG A 270 -4.38 -4.40 8.55
CA ARG A 270 -3.26 -3.49 8.35
C ARG A 270 -3.58 -2.09 8.89
N ASP A 271 -4.70 -1.50 8.44
CA ASP A 271 -5.13 -0.15 8.79
C ASP A 271 -5.32 0.03 10.28
N VAL A 272 -6.03 -0.91 10.88
CA VAL A 272 -6.32 -0.90 12.32
C VAL A 272 -5.05 -1.13 13.14
N SER A 273 -4.16 -2.03 12.70
CA SER A 273 -2.93 -2.32 13.44
C SER A 273 -1.96 -1.14 13.46
N TYR A 274 -1.72 -0.49 12.31
CA TYR A 274 -0.92 0.74 12.28
C TYR A 274 -1.54 1.86 13.11
N SER A 275 -2.87 2.02 13.08
CA SER A 275 -3.60 3.00 13.90
C SER A 275 -3.46 2.73 15.40
N ILE A 276 -3.49 1.47 15.81
CA ILE A 276 -3.29 1.06 17.20
C ILE A 276 -1.89 1.44 17.68
N ILE A 277 -0.87 1.19 16.87
CA ILE A 277 0.51 1.55 17.18
C ILE A 277 0.66 3.07 17.25
N LEU A 278 0.01 3.82 16.36
CA LEU A 278 0.05 5.28 16.36
C LEU A 278 -0.56 5.88 17.63
N SER A 279 -1.83 5.58 17.92
CA SER A 279 -2.51 6.18 19.07
C SER A 279 -3.70 5.39 19.62
N MET A 280 -4.32 4.48 18.86
CA MET A 280 -5.56 3.84 19.29
C MET A 280 -5.37 2.91 20.50
N ALA A 281 -4.17 2.35 20.71
CA ALA A 281 -3.89 1.59 21.94
C ALA A 281 -4.11 2.41 23.22
N SER A 282 -3.75 3.71 23.20
CA SER A 282 -3.94 4.61 24.34
C SER A 282 -5.32 5.27 24.38
N MET A 283 -5.88 5.57 23.19
CA MET A 283 -7.14 6.28 23.07
C MET A 283 -8.36 5.37 23.25
N GLN A 284 -8.30 4.15 22.70
CA GLN A 284 -9.41 3.20 22.63
C GLN A 284 -8.95 1.74 22.85
N PRO A 285 -8.31 1.40 23.98
CA PRO A 285 -7.67 0.09 24.17
C PRO A 285 -8.63 -1.09 24.01
N LYS A 286 -9.87 -0.98 24.54
CA LYS A 286 -10.85 -2.07 24.45
C LYS A 286 -11.39 -2.26 23.03
N VAL A 287 -11.70 -1.16 22.34
CA VAL A 287 -12.13 -1.18 20.94
C VAL A 287 -11.01 -1.74 20.05
N SER A 288 -9.76 -1.38 20.33
CA SER A 288 -8.57 -1.92 19.66
C SER A 288 -8.43 -3.44 19.87
N GLN A 289 -8.63 -3.95 21.09
CA GLN A 289 -8.64 -5.39 21.35
C GLN A 289 -9.74 -6.11 20.55
N ASN A 290 -10.97 -5.57 20.55
CA ASN A 290 -12.08 -6.14 19.80
C ASN A 290 -11.78 -6.17 18.30
N SER A 291 -11.21 -5.09 17.74
CA SER A 291 -10.86 -4.98 16.34
C SER A 291 -9.82 -6.02 15.94
N LEU A 292 -8.74 -6.17 16.70
CA LEU A 292 -7.73 -7.17 16.43
C LEU A 292 -8.32 -8.59 16.45
N MET A 293 -9.20 -8.88 17.40
CA MET A 293 -9.85 -10.20 17.49
C MET A 293 -10.77 -10.53 16.31
N ARG A 294 -11.27 -9.53 15.56
CA ARG A 294 -12.03 -9.74 14.31
C ARG A 294 -11.16 -10.33 13.20
N LYS A 295 -9.85 -10.17 13.32
CA LYS A 295 -8.86 -10.66 12.34
C LYS A 295 -8.12 -11.90 12.85
N VAL A 296 -8.81 -12.76 13.57
CA VAL A 296 -8.31 -14.06 14.01
C VAL A 296 -9.31 -15.14 13.56
N ASN A 297 -8.82 -16.15 12.85
CA ASN A 297 -9.66 -17.25 12.40
C ASN A 297 -9.91 -18.29 13.50
N ALA A 298 -10.76 -19.29 13.22
CA ALA A 298 -11.16 -20.32 14.17
C ALA A 298 -9.96 -21.15 14.71
N ASN A 299 -8.88 -21.25 13.96
CA ASN A 299 -7.66 -21.97 14.36
C ASN A 299 -6.67 -21.09 15.16
N GLY A 300 -7.08 -19.88 15.55
CA GLY A 300 -6.25 -18.95 16.30
C GLY A 300 -5.07 -18.42 15.50
N ARG A 301 -5.27 -18.10 14.22
CA ARG A 301 -4.27 -17.52 13.33
C ARG A 301 -4.74 -16.16 12.84
N ILE A 302 -3.82 -15.23 12.67
CA ILE A 302 -4.08 -13.89 12.15
C ILE A 302 -4.48 -13.99 10.67
N ILE A 303 -5.59 -13.33 10.29
CA ILE A 303 -6.10 -13.33 8.91
C ILE A 303 -5.39 -12.22 8.12
N GLN A 304 -4.93 -12.55 6.91
CA GLN A 304 -4.58 -11.59 5.88
C GLN A 304 -5.85 -11.09 5.18
N ASP A 305 -6.04 -9.80 5.07
CA ASP A 305 -7.24 -9.23 4.44
C ASP A 305 -7.23 -9.34 2.93
N THR A 306 -6.56 -8.40 2.29
CA THR A 306 -6.37 -8.34 0.85
C THR A 306 -4.90 -8.29 0.55
N GLY A 307 -4.56 -8.63 -0.64
CA GLY A 307 -3.23 -8.49 -1.16
C GLY A 307 -3.25 -8.61 -2.66
N THR A 308 -2.26 -8.05 -3.28
CA THR A 308 -2.11 -7.98 -4.73
C THR A 308 -2.09 -9.35 -5.41
N GLY A 309 -1.56 -10.33 -4.72
CA GLY A 309 -1.41 -11.69 -5.18
C GLY A 309 -2.45 -12.66 -4.64
N GLY A 310 -3.56 -12.17 -4.13
CA GLY A 310 -4.43 -12.94 -3.28
C GLY A 310 -4.03 -12.71 -1.83
N ALA A 311 -4.65 -13.39 -0.89
CA ALA A 311 -4.30 -13.22 0.49
C ALA A 311 -3.01 -13.98 0.86
N TRP A 312 -2.90 -14.50 2.09
CA TRP A 312 -1.76 -15.32 2.46
C TRP A 312 -1.66 -16.60 1.58
N PRO A 313 -0.46 -17.00 1.13
CA PRO A 313 0.85 -16.49 1.49
C PRO A 313 1.43 -15.45 0.52
N ALA A 314 0.74 -15.06 -0.55
CA ALA A 314 1.27 -14.05 -1.46
C ALA A 314 1.36 -12.65 -0.80
N SER A 315 0.49 -12.39 0.17
CA SER A 315 0.54 -11.23 1.05
C SER A 315 0.79 -11.68 2.49
N THR A 316 1.76 -11.10 3.17
CA THR A 316 2.23 -11.54 4.49
C THR A 316 2.34 -10.42 5.53
N ASP A 317 1.88 -9.21 5.22
CA ASP A 317 1.98 -8.05 6.10
C ASP A 317 1.01 -8.08 7.30
N ARG A 318 0.15 -9.11 7.39
CA ARG A 318 -0.76 -9.30 8.52
C ARG A 318 -0.07 -9.33 9.90
N MET A 319 1.23 -9.60 9.92
CA MET A 319 2.00 -9.71 11.17
C MET A 319 2.20 -8.37 11.88
N ILE A 320 1.86 -7.24 11.28
CA ILE A 320 1.75 -5.95 11.99
C ILE A 320 0.75 -6.01 13.16
N TRP A 321 -0.22 -6.92 13.10
CA TRP A 321 -1.13 -7.26 14.18
C TRP A 321 -0.41 -7.59 15.50
N ALA A 322 0.72 -8.32 15.42
CA ALA A 322 1.51 -8.69 16.60
C ALA A 322 2.10 -7.47 17.30
N VAL A 323 2.57 -6.50 16.53
CA VAL A 323 3.12 -5.24 17.05
C VAL A 323 2.03 -4.40 17.71
N ALA A 324 0.83 -4.34 17.08
CA ALA A 324 -0.34 -3.68 17.63
C ALA A 324 -0.82 -4.32 18.94
N ALA A 325 -0.89 -5.65 18.97
CA ALA A 325 -1.28 -6.39 20.19
C ALA A 325 -0.30 -6.16 21.36
N TRP A 326 0.99 -6.04 21.06
CA TRP A 326 2.02 -5.70 22.02
C TRP A 326 1.88 -4.26 22.55
N GLU A 327 1.56 -3.31 21.66
CA GLU A 327 1.32 -1.92 22.05
C GLU A 327 0.16 -1.83 23.04
N ILE A 328 -0.95 -2.55 22.77
CA ILE A 328 -2.09 -2.63 23.71
C ILE A 328 -1.66 -3.20 25.07
N TYR A 329 -0.84 -4.27 25.09
CA TYR A 329 -0.34 -4.83 26.34
C TYR A 329 0.50 -3.83 27.13
N LYS A 330 1.41 -3.11 26.49
CA LYS A 330 2.23 -2.09 27.15
C LYS A 330 1.38 -0.98 27.77
N VAL A 331 0.33 -0.55 27.06
CA VAL A 331 -0.63 0.45 27.55
C VAL A 331 -1.44 -0.07 28.73
N THR A 332 -1.99 -1.26 28.64
CA THR A 332 -2.99 -1.76 29.61
C THR A 332 -2.38 -2.56 30.76
N GLY A 333 -1.28 -3.25 30.51
CA GLY A 333 -0.71 -4.22 31.45
C GLY A 333 -1.53 -5.50 31.59
N ASP A 334 -2.51 -5.73 30.71
CA ASP A 334 -3.45 -6.86 30.76
C ASP A 334 -2.73 -8.20 30.47
N ARG A 335 -2.55 -9.00 31.51
CA ARG A 335 -1.87 -10.30 31.42
C ARG A 335 -2.69 -11.37 30.70
N ASP A 336 -4.01 -11.30 30.75
CA ASP A 336 -4.87 -12.27 30.06
C ASP A 336 -4.87 -11.97 28.56
N TRP A 337 -4.87 -10.67 28.19
CA TRP A 337 -4.61 -10.25 26.82
C TRP A 337 -3.28 -10.77 26.31
N LEU A 338 -2.19 -10.57 27.07
CA LEU A 338 -0.85 -11.05 26.72
C LEU A 338 -0.83 -12.55 26.41
N LYS A 339 -1.39 -13.39 27.30
CA LYS A 339 -1.45 -14.85 27.11
C LYS A 339 -2.21 -15.23 25.84
N LYS A 340 -3.37 -14.59 25.64
CA LYS A 340 -4.24 -14.85 24.50
C LYS A 340 -3.54 -14.51 23.17
N VAL A 341 -2.98 -13.30 23.07
CA VAL A 341 -2.36 -12.84 21.81
C VAL A 341 -1.04 -13.56 21.52
N TYR A 342 -0.26 -13.92 22.53
CA TYR A 342 0.95 -14.70 22.33
C TYR A 342 0.68 -16.03 21.63
N THR A 343 -0.39 -16.75 22.01
CA THR A 343 -0.78 -18.00 21.35
C THR A 343 -1.12 -17.78 19.88
N ILE A 344 -1.89 -16.71 19.55
CA ILE A 344 -2.29 -16.36 18.20
C ILE A 344 -1.06 -16.00 17.34
N ILE A 345 -0.16 -15.18 17.89
CA ILE A 345 1.08 -14.77 17.23
C ILE A 345 1.97 -15.97 16.95
N LYS A 346 2.15 -16.83 17.95
CA LYS A 346 2.93 -18.05 17.82
C LYS A 346 2.42 -18.96 16.69
N ASN A 347 1.11 -19.20 16.65
CA ASN A 347 0.51 -20.02 15.59
C ASN A 347 0.77 -19.44 14.19
N SER A 348 0.67 -18.12 14.04
CA SER A 348 0.88 -17.44 12.75
C SER A 348 2.35 -17.43 12.33
N ILE A 349 3.27 -17.17 13.26
CA ILE A 349 4.72 -17.19 13.00
C ILE A 349 5.21 -18.59 12.59
N GLU A 350 4.71 -19.65 13.23
CA GLU A 350 5.15 -21.02 12.92
C GLU A 350 4.77 -21.41 11.48
N ASP A 351 3.62 -20.95 10.99
CA ASP A 351 3.23 -21.16 9.59
C ASP A 351 4.11 -20.33 8.63
N ASP A 352 4.36 -19.06 8.95
CA ASP A 352 5.20 -18.18 8.13
C ASP A 352 6.63 -18.73 8.01
N ILE A 353 7.21 -19.24 9.11
CA ILE A 353 8.53 -19.88 9.09
C ILE A 353 8.59 -21.03 8.08
N MET A 354 7.50 -21.79 7.97
CA MET A 354 7.46 -22.98 7.11
C MET A 354 7.12 -22.65 5.66
N VAL A 355 6.42 -21.54 5.39
CA VAL A 355 5.90 -21.21 4.05
C VAL A 355 6.66 -20.04 3.43
N ASP A 356 6.85 -18.95 4.18
CA ASP A 356 7.24 -17.66 3.64
C ASP A 356 8.72 -17.31 3.87
N HIS A 357 9.40 -17.93 4.88
CA HIS A 357 10.81 -17.63 5.14
C HIS A 357 11.72 -18.25 4.08
N ASP A 358 12.55 -17.41 3.47
CA ASP A 358 13.61 -17.81 2.57
C ASP A 358 14.95 -17.92 3.33
N THR A 359 15.36 -19.14 3.61
CA THR A 359 16.60 -19.41 4.37
C THR A 359 17.87 -19.00 3.62
N LYS A 360 17.82 -18.79 2.30
CA LYS A 360 19.00 -18.41 1.50
C LYS A 360 19.31 -16.92 1.65
N THR A 361 18.26 -16.09 1.62
CA THR A 361 18.42 -14.63 1.75
C THR A 361 18.23 -14.13 3.18
N GLY A 362 17.63 -14.95 4.05
CA GLY A 362 17.23 -14.57 5.39
C GLY A 362 16.01 -13.66 5.42
N LEU A 363 15.30 -13.53 4.31
CA LEU A 363 14.13 -12.65 4.15
C LEU A 363 12.81 -13.42 4.13
N VAL A 364 11.73 -12.72 4.40
CA VAL A 364 10.36 -13.19 4.22
C VAL A 364 9.88 -12.83 2.83
N LYS A 365 9.23 -13.77 2.17
CA LYS A 365 8.56 -13.62 0.88
C LYS A 365 7.23 -12.88 1.03
N GLY A 366 6.72 -12.35 -0.08
CA GLY A 366 5.41 -11.72 -0.17
C GLY A 366 5.47 -10.25 -0.56
N GLU A 367 4.29 -9.67 -0.72
CA GLU A 367 4.14 -8.28 -1.19
C GLU A 367 4.56 -7.24 -0.14
N SER A 368 4.68 -5.99 -0.60
CA SER A 368 4.99 -4.85 0.27
C SER A 368 3.87 -4.57 1.26
N SER A 369 4.24 -4.17 2.48
CA SER A 369 3.27 -3.74 3.47
C SER A 369 2.50 -2.51 2.96
N PHE A 370 1.19 -2.54 3.06
CA PHE A 370 0.19 -1.57 2.61
C PHE A 370 0.12 -1.28 1.10
N LEU A 371 1.17 -1.49 0.34
CA LEU A 371 1.17 -1.29 -1.13
C LEU A 371 0.54 -2.51 -1.82
N ASP A 372 -0.71 -2.74 -1.53
CA ASP A 372 -1.44 -3.98 -1.84
C ASP A 372 -2.20 -3.96 -3.18
N TRP A 373 -2.01 -2.94 -3.99
CA TRP A 373 -2.60 -2.86 -5.31
C TRP A 373 -1.52 -3.05 -6.39
N ARG A 374 -1.52 -4.23 -7.02
CA ARG A 374 -0.50 -4.67 -7.99
C ARG A 374 -0.25 -3.65 -9.09
N GLU A 375 -1.31 -3.12 -9.68
CA GLU A 375 -1.24 -2.18 -10.79
C GLU A 375 -0.58 -0.86 -10.39
N GLN A 376 -0.55 -0.53 -9.10
CA GLN A 376 0.03 0.68 -8.56
C GLN A 376 1.53 0.57 -8.28
N THR A 377 2.05 -0.63 -7.99
CA THR A 377 3.36 -0.78 -7.36
C THR A 377 4.26 -1.87 -7.93
N TYR A 378 3.71 -2.76 -8.77
CA TYR A 378 4.45 -3.86 -9.37
C TYR A 378 4.49 -3.77 -10.90
N PRO A 379 5.48 -4.39 -11.56
CA PRO A 379 5.43 -4.59 -13.02
C PRO A 379 4.15 -5.34 -13.42
N ARG A 380 3.48 -4.90 -14.47
CA ARG A 380 2.19 -5.48 -14.91
C ARG A 380 2.25 -6.98 -15.23
N TRP A 381 3.43 -7.50 -15.59
CA TRP A 381 3.62 -8.91 -15.89
C TRP A 381 3.65 -9.82 -14.66
N MET A 382 3.99 -9.30 -13.49
CA MET A 382 4.07 -10.10 -12.27
C MET A 382 2.69 -10.65 -11.91
N GLN A 383 2.61 -11.99 -11.83
CA GLN A 383 1.43 -12.70 -11.38
C GLN A 383 1.49 -12.91 -9.85
N PRO A 384 0.42 -13.34 -9.20
CA PRO A 384 0.42 -13.59 -7.76
C PRO A 384 1.56 -14.50 -7.27
N ALA A 385 1.95 -15.49 -8.04
CA ALA A 385 3.06 -16.37 -7.70
C ALA A 385 4.43 -15.65 -7.78
N ASP A 386 4.62 -14.73 -8.75
CA ASP A 386 5.82 -13.89 -8.84
C ASP A 386 5.90 -12.91 -7.66
N ILE A 387 4.75 -12.36 -7.23
CA ILE A 387 4.65 -11.46 -6.07
C ILE A 387 4.96 -12.21 -4.78
N PHE A 388 4.48 -13.45 -4.62
CA PHE A 388 4.85 -14.29 -3.49
C PHE A 388 6.36 -14.45 -3.34
N GLU A 389 7.08 -14.65 -4.43
CA GLU A 389 8.53 -14.79 -4.39
C GLU A 389 9.27 -13.46 -4.16
N SER A 390 8.61 -12.30 -4.32
CA SER A 390 9.21 -11.00 -4.01
C SER A 390 9.53 -10.85 -2.52
N LYS A 391 10.49 -9.99 -2.19
CA LYS A 391 10.94 -9.76 -0.82
C LYS A 391 10.99 -8.27 -0.56
N ASN A 392 9.98 -7.76 0.09
CA ASN A 392 9.70 -6.33 0.24
C ASN A 392 10.26 -5.75 1.53
N LEU A 393 10.72 -4.50 1.47
CA LEU A 393 11.34 -3.79 2.57
C LEU A 393 10.39 -3.66 3.76
N GLY A 394 9.20 -3.06 3.54
CA GLY A 394 8.24 -2.80 4.61
C GLY A 394 7.75 -4.07 5.28
N THR A 395 7.40 -5.10 4.50
CA THR A 395 6.98 -6.41 5.02
C THR A 395 8.09 -7.07 5.85
N ASN A 396 9.32 -7.02 5.39
CA ASN A 396 10.44 -7.60 6.15
C ASN A 396 10.75 -6.82 7.44
N ALA A 397 10.66 -5.49 7.42
CA ALA A 397 10.84 -4.66 8.62
C ALA A 397 9.76 -4.95 9.68
N LEU A 398 8.51 -5.12 9.27
CA LEU A 398 7.44 -5.47 10.21
C LEU A 398 7.56 -6.90 10.76
N HIS A 399 7.99 -7.89 9.94
CA HIS A 399 8.25 -9.25 10.42
C HIS A 399 9.40 -9.30 11.41
N PHE A 400 10.47 -8.51 11.19
CA PHE A 400 11.53 -8.31 12.17
C PHE A 400 10.96 -7.86 13.53
N GLN A 401 10.10 -6.85 13.51
CA GLN A 401 9.49 -6.33 14.73
C GLN A 401 8.52 -7.33 15.37
N ALA A 402 7.74 -8.04 14.56
CA ALA A 402 6.82 -9.09 15.05
C ALA A 402 7.57 -10.23 15.74
N LEU A 403 8.70 -10.68 15.19
CA LEU A 403 9.59 -11.69 15.81
C LEU A 403 10.22 -11.17 17.11
N THR A 404 10.65 -9.90 17.10
CA THR A 404 11.19 -9.24 18.31
C THR A 404 10.14 -9.22 19.43
N VAL A 405 8.91 -8.84 19.10
CA VAL A 405 7.77 -8.83 20.02
C VAL A 405 7.45 -10.26 20.51
N ALA A 406 7.39 -11.22 19.60
CA ALA A 406 7.13 -12.62 19.96
C ALA A 406 8.22 -13.18 20.91
N GLY A 407 9.48 -12.81 20.70
CA GLY A 407 10.59 -13.15 21.58
C GLY A 407 10.41 -12.59 23.01
N LYS A 408 10.02 -11.33 23.13
CA LYS A 408 9.71 -10.68 24.42
C LYS A 408 8.50 -11.31 25.10
N MET A 409 7.42 -11.58 24.36
CA MET A 409 6.25 -12.26 24.90
C MET A 409 6.60 -13.67 25.40
N ALA A 410 7.40 -14.42 24.63
CA ALA A 410 7.87 -15.75 25.02
C ALA A 410 8.67 -15.71 26.34
N GLU A 411 9.51 -14.69 26.53
CA GLU A 411 10.25 -14.48 27.77
C GLU A 411 9.29 -14.25 28.95
N LEU A 412 8.31 -13.37 28.80
CA LEU A 412 7.28 -13.09 29.81
C LEU A 412 6.40 -14.32 30.13
N MET A 413 6.30 -15.26 29.18
CA MET A 413 5.59 -16.54 29.34
C MET A 413 6.49 -17.67 29.83
N ASN A 414 7.78 -17.39 30.15
CA ASN A 414 8.81 -18.36 30.53
C ASN A 414 9.12 -19.44 29.47
N GLU A 415 8.82 -19.17 28.19
CA GLU A 415 9.13 -20.05 27.06
C GLU A 415 10.53 -19.71 26.50
N LYS A 416 11.58 -19.92 27.27
CA LYS A 416 12.98 -19.53 26.95
C LYS A 416 13.47 -20.04 25.58
N GLN A 417 13.06 -21.24 25.18
CA GLN A 417 13.47 -21.82 23.90
C GLN A 417 12.87 -21.03 22.73
N ASN A 418 11.58 -20.66 22.80
CA ASN A 418 10.91 -19.86 21.79
C ASN A 418 11.42 -18.42 21.78
N SER A 419 11.69 -17.82 22.95
CA SER A 419 12.33 -16.50 23.03
C SER A 419 13.66 -16.48 22.25
N LYS A 420 14.53 -17.48 22.47
CA LYS A 420 15.80 -17.59 21.74
C LYS A 420 15.58 -17.83 20.24
N LYS A 421 14.65 -18.72 19.87
CA LYS A 421 14.32 -19.02 18.46
C LYS A 421 13.90 -17.73 17.72
N TYR A 422 12.95 -16.98 18.28
CA TYR A 422 12.42 -15.77 17.62
C TYR A 422 13.47 -14.64 17.56
N ALA A 423 14.29 -14.49 18.59
CA ALA A 423 15.41 -13.54 18.57
C ALA A 423 16.43 -13.86 17.47
N GLN A 424 16.76 -15.14 17.28
CA GLN A 424 17.66 -15.57 16.21
C GLN A 424 17.07 -15.32 14.81
N LEU A 425 15.78 -15.60 14.64
CA LEU A 425 15.09 -15.33 13.36
C LEU A 425 15.03 -13.83 13.08
N ALA A 426 14.74 -13.01 14.09
CA ALA A 426 14.75 -11.55 13.95
C ALA A 426 16.14 -11.04 13.51
N GLU A 427 17.21 -11.54 14.11
CA GLU A 427 18.57 -11.14 13.73
C GLU A 427 18.95 -11.61 12.32
N THR A 428 18.54 -12.82 11.93
CA THR A 428 18.70 -13.31 10.55
C THR A 428 17.98 -12.40 9.56
N LEU A 429 16.75 -12.00 9.88
CA LEU A 429 15.94 -11.11 9.04
C LEU A 429 16.54 -9.72 8.92
N LYS A 430 16.97 -9.13 10.04
CA LYS A 430 17.71 -7.86 10.08
C LYS A 430 18.96 -7.91 9.21
N SER A 431 19.72 -8.98 9.31
CA SER A 431 20.91 -9.22 8.50
C SER A 431 20.57 -9.32 7.01
N GLY A 432 19.50 -10.04 6.67
CA GLY A 432 18.97 -10.18 5.31
C GLY A 432 18.57 -8.82 4.71
N ILE A 433 17.78 -8.01 5.43
CA ILE A 433 17.39 -6.67 4.99
C ILE A 433 18.63 -5.81 4.71
N ASN A 434 19.56 -5.76 5.65
CA ASN A 434 20.76 -4.92 5.55
C ASN A 434 21.76 -5.36 4.48
N SER A 435 21.76 -6.64 4.10
CA SER A 435 22.66 -7.17 3.06
C SER A 435 22.03 -7.21 1.67
N GLN A 436 20.72 -7.44 1.56
CA GLN A 436 20.07 -7.67 0.27
C GLN A 436 19.37 -6.42 -0.27
N LEU A 437 18.88 -5.52 0.60
CA LEU A 437 18.07 -4.38 0.19
C LEU A 437 18.78 -3.03 0.34
N TRP A 438 19.89 -2.94 1.07
CA TRP A 438 20.64 -1.69 1.23
C TRP A 438 21.34 -1.27 -0.06
N MET A 439 21.19 -0.02 -0.47
CA MET A 439 21.86 0.60 -1.63
C MET A 439 22.92 1.58 -1.15
N PRO A 440 24.19 1.18 -1.13
CA PRO A 440 25.29 2.02 -0.57
C PRO A 440 25.45 3.38 -1.25
N GLU A 441 25.23 3.43 -2.57
CA GLU A 441 25.37 4.66 -3.37
C GLU A 441 24.24 5.65 -3.08
N LYS A 442 23.03 5.14 -2.80
CA LYS A 442 21.84 5.94 -2.49
C LYS A 442 21.69 6.24 -1.01
N LYS A 443 22.34 5.43 -0.14
CA LYS A 443 22.28 5.52 1.33
C LYS A 443 20.86 5.35 1.90
N TYR A 444 20.05 4.53 1.24
CA TYR A 444 18.74 4.06 1.68
C TYR A 444 18.46 2.69 1.07
N TYR A 445 17.33 2.07 1.40
CA TYR A 445 17.01 0.72 0.94
C TYR A 445 16.28 0.73 -0.40
N GLY A 446 16.44 -0.33 -1.19
CA GLY A 446 15.60 -0.59 -2.34
C GLY A 446 14.25 -1.19 -1.92
N GLN A 447 13.24 -0.94 -2.72
CA GLN A 447 11.84 -1.29 -2.42
C GLN A 447 11.64 -2.79 -2.21
N TYR A 448 12.09 -3.63 -3.15
CA TYR A 448 11.97 -5.09 -3.08
C TYR A 448 12.90 -5.80 -4.06
N LEU A 449 13.19 -7.07 -3.75
CA LEU A 449 13.71 -8.04 -4.71
C LEU A 449 12.55 -8.61 -5.52
N TYR A 450 12.66 -8.64 -6.85
CA TYR A 450 11.63 -9.16 -7.76
C TYR A 450 12.24 -9.84 -8.99
N GLY A 451 11.51 -10.71 -9.62
CA GLY A 451 11.92 -11.51 -10.76
C GLY A 451 11.19 -12.85 -10.74
N ARG A 452 11.37 -13.68 -11.76
CA ARG A 452 10.76 -15.01 -11.81
C ARG A 452 11.76 -16.07 -11.36
N GLU A 453 12.73 -16.41 -12.20
CA GLU A 453 13.79 -17.34 -11.81
C GLU A 453 14.95 -16.62 -11.11
N PHE A 454 15.27 -15.43 -11.53
CA PHE A 454 16.36 -14.63 -10.97
C PHE A 454 15.84 -13.27 -10.52
N GLN A 455 16.14 -12.92 -9.28
CA GLN A 455 15.67 -11.68 -8.67
C GLN A 455 16.66 -10.54 -8.88
N MET A 456 16.11 -9.33 -9.04
CA MET A 456 16.82 -8.07 -9.04
C MET A 456 16.23 -7.13 -7.99
N LEU A 457 17.02 -6.15 -7.53
CA LEU A 457 16.55 -5.12 -6.62
C LEU A 457 15.85 -3.99 -7.37
N SER A 458 14.63 -3.65 -7.00
CA SER A 458 13.99 -2.40 -7.40
C SER A 458 14.67 -1.23 -6.71
N PRO A 459 15.26 -0.28 -7.46
CA PRO A 459 16.02 0.81 -6.85
C PRO A 459 15.14 1.99 -6.39
N ARG A 460 13.82 1.80 -6.32
CA ARG A 460 12.88 2.77 -5.75
C ARG A 460 12.98 2.78 -4.24
N SER A 461 12.75 3.94 -3.62
CA SER A 461 12.47 3.99 -2.18
C SER A 461 11.02 3.55 -1.92
N GLU A 462 10.78 3.00 -0.74
CA GLU A 462 9.45 2.71 -0.20
C GLU A 462 9.35 3.39 1.17
N ALA A 463 8.60 4.48 1.25
CA ALA A 463 8.60 5.38 2.40
C ALA A 463 8.27 4.72 3.74
N LEU A 464 7.27 3.80 3.78
CA LEU A 464 6.92 3.11 5.02
C LEU A 464 8.01 2.15 5.45
N GLY A 465 8.54 1.35 4.53
CA GLY A 465 9.63 0.40 4.81
C GLY A 465 10.89 1.10 5.32
N GLU A 466 11.26 2.22 4.70
CA GLU A 466 12.36 3.07 5.15
C GLU A 466 12.12 3.59 6.58
N ALA A 467 10.94 4.12 6.85
CA ALA A 467 10.57 4.60 8.17
C ALA A 467 10.60 3.47 9.22
N LEU A 468 10.06 2.29 8.89
CA LEU A 468 10.06 1.13 9.78
C LEU A 468 11.47 0.61 10.07
N CYS A 469 12.39 0.63 9.09
CA CYS A 469 13.79 0.26 9.30
C CYS A 469 14.48 1.17 10.31
N VAL A 470 14.13 2.45 10.34
CA VAL A 470 14.61 3.40 11.34
C VAL A 470 13.91 3.18 12.69
N VAL A 471 12.58 3.18 12.71
CA VAL A 471 11.78 3.14 13.95
C VAL A 471 11.98 1.84 14.73
N PHE A 472 12.15 0.71 14.05
CA PHE A 472 12.30 -0.62 14.66
C PHE A 472 13.77 -1.05 14.86
N ASP A 473 14.76 -0.18 14.60
CA ASP A 473 16.19 -0.51 14.76
C ASP A 473 16.69 -1.65 13.84
N VAL A 474 16.08 -1.79 12.66
CA VAL A 474 16.63 -2.64 11.59
C VAL A 474 17.94 -2.04 11.07
N ALA A 475 17.94 -0.75 10.77
CA ALA A 475 19.14 0.01 10.46
C ALA A 475 19.95 0.32 11.73
N ASP A 476 21.27 0.32 11.65
CA ASP A 476 22.12 0.88 12.70
C ASP A 476 22.01 2.42 12.74
N GLU A 477 22.52 3.05 13.81
CA GLU A 477 22.38 4.50 14.02
C GLU A 477 22.91 5.34 12.85
N ALA A 478 24.03 4.93 12.22
CA ALA A 478 24.59 5.63 11.09
C ALA A 478 23.67 5.54 9.85
N ARG A 479 23.16 4.36 9.55
CA ARG A 479 22.21 4.15 8.44
C ARG A 479 20.86 4.81 8.72
N GLN A 480 20.39 4.84 9.96
CA GLN A 480 19.16 5.57 10.33
C GLN A 480 19.24 7.04 9.91
N LYS A 481 20.36 7.73 10.24
CA LYS A 481 20.60 9.12 9.82
C LYS A 481 20.69 9.24 8.30
N GLN A 482 21.40 8.31 7.64
CA GLN A 482 21.54 8.30 6.18
C GLN A 482 20.17 8.15 5.49
N VAL A 483 19.32 7.23 5.94
CA VAL A 483 17.98 7.03 5.42
C VAL A 483 17.18 8.34 5.46
N VAL A 484 17.08 8.98 6.62
CA VAL A 484 16.29 10.22 6.79
C VAL A 484 16.84 11.38 5.96
N GLN A 485 18.16 11.41 5.72
CA GLN A 485 18.81 12.48 4.94
C GLN A 485 18.74 12.25 3.43
N ASN A 486 18.60 11.00 2.94
CA ASN A 486 18.79 10.70 1.53
C ASN A 486 17.53 10.15 0.82
N VAL A 487 16.53 9.63 1.54
CA VAL A 487 15.26 9.24 0.93
C VAL A 487 14.59 10.48 0.32
N PRO A 488 14.18 10.41 -0.96
CA PRO A 488 13.54 11.53 -1.64
C PRO A 488 12.21 11.94 -0.98
N VAL A 489 12.04 13.22 -0.77
CA VAL A 489 10.78 13.85 -0.34
C VAL A 489 10.42 14.97 -1.32
N VAL A 490 9.14 15.24 -1.51
CA VAL A 490 8.63 16.32 -2.37
C VAL A 490 7.96 17.40 -1.53
N ASP A 491 7.61 18.53 -2.12
CA ASP A 491 7.02 19.68 -1.40
C ASP A 491 5.87 19.29 -0.47
N TYR A 492 4.96 18.44 -0.93
CA TYR A 492 3.76 18.08 -0.17
C TYR A 492 3.96 16.93 0.83
N GLY A 493 5.13 16.31 0.89
CA GLY A 493 5.44 15.23 1.83
C GLY A 493 6.33 14.14 1.25
N ILE A 494 6.41 13.00 1.92
CA ILE A 494 7.12 11.83 1.41
C ILE A 494 6.17 10.99 0.53
N PRO A 495 6.47 10.79 -0.77
CA PRO A 495 5.67 9.90 -1.60
C PRO A 495 5.87 8.45 -1.17
N CYS A 496 4.81 7.63 -1.31
CA CYS A 496 4.88 6.22 -0.90
C CYS A 496 6.01 5.45 -1.57
N ILE A 497 6.26 5.75 -2.85
CA ILE A 497 7.38 5.22 -3.62
C ILE A 497 8.04 6.36 -4.42
N PHE A 498 9.34 6.25 -4.71
CA PHE A 498 10.04 7.20 -5.54
C PHE A 498 11.22 6.52 -6.28
N PRO A 499 11.45 6.80 -7.58
CA PRO A 499 10.63 7.59 -8.49
C PRO A 499 9.27 6.93 -8.77
N GLN A 500 8.32 7.72 -9.29
CA GLN A 500 6.98 7.26 -9.62
C GLN A 500 7.00 6.32 -10.84
N ILE A 501 5.97 5.50 -10.97
CA ILE A 501 5.77 4.65 -12.13
C ILE A 501 5.00 5.47 -13.17
N GLY A 502 5.51 5.57 -14.39
CA GLY A 502 4.81 6.24 -15.48
C GLY A 502 3.49 5.52 -15.83
N ASP A 503 2.50 6.28 -16.30
CA ASP A 503 1.23 5.75 -16.80
C ASP A 503 0.34 5.05 -15.75
N ILE A 504 0.57 5.34 -14.46
CA ILE A 504 -0.23 4.83 -13.34
C ILE A 504 -0.86 6.01 -12.61
N PRO A 505 -2.20 6.05 -12.47
CA PRO A 505 -2.90 7.13 -11.75
C PRO A 505 -2.47 7.18 -10.28
N PRO A 506 -2.54 8.38 -9.65
CA PRO A 506 -2.15 8.51 -8.25
C PRO A 506 -3.04 7.70 -7.30
N TYR A 507 -2.42 6.91 -6.43
CA TYR A 507 -3.00 6.26 -5.25
C TYR A 507 -1.89 5.81 -4.30
N HIS A 508 -1.23 4.63 -4.52
CA HIS A 508 0.08 4.34 -3.91
C HIS A 508 1.19 5.01 -4.71
N ASN A 509 1.13 4.90 -6.03
CA ASN A 509 1.99 5.65 -6.94
C ASN A 509 1.60 7.13 -6.94
N ASN A 510 2.57 8.01 -6.95
CA ASN A 510 2.39 9.47 -7.03
C ASN A 510 1.46 10.03 -5.95
N ALA A 511 1.53 9.50 -4.72
CA ALA A 511 0.73 9.99 -3.61
C ALA A 511 1.50 10.01 -2.28
N VAL A 512 1.07 10.93 -1.42
CA VAL A 512 1.47 11.03 -0.02
C VAL A 512 0.33 10.52 0.85
N TRP A 513 0.65 9.63 1.77
CA TRP A 513 -0.30 9.07 2.74
C TRP A 513 0.02 9.57 4.14
N PRO A 514 -0.88 10.28 4.82
CA PRO A 514 -0.60 10.91 6.12
C PRO A 514 -0.11 9.94 7.20
N PHE A 515 -0.55 8.69 7.19
CA PHE A 515 -0.04 7.71 8.16
C PHE A 515 1.42 7.32 7.88
N VAL A 516 1.79 7.14 6.62
CA VAL A 516 3.18 6.89 6.20
C VAL A 516 4.05 8.09 6.58
N GLN A 517 3.55 9.31 6.29
CA GLN A 517 4.20 10.55 6.71
C GLN A 517 4.40 10.62 8.22
N THR A 518 3.49 10.03 9.01
CA THR A 518 3.63 9.99 10.49
C THR A 518 4.71 9.02 10.94
N TYR A 519 4.84 7.84 10.31
CA TYR A 519 5.96 6.94 10.60
C TYR A 519 7.30 7.56 10.17
N TRP A 520 7.31 8.27 9.06
CA TRP A 520 8.48 9.04 8.62
C TRP A 520 8.84 10.17 9.59
N LEU A 521 7.83 10.87 10.12
CA LEU A 521 8.00 11.85 11.19
C LEU A 521 8.66 11.22 12.42
N TRP A 522 8.27 10.02 12.82
CA TRP A 522 8.90 9.31 13.93
C TRP A 522 10.37 8.97 13.64
N ALA A 523 10.66 8.57 12.42
CA ALA A 523 12.04 8.33 11.98
C ALA A 523 12.87 9.62 12.04
N GLY A 524 12.33 10.76 11.59
CA GLY A 524 12.95 12.08 11.70
C GLY A 524 13.21 12.50 13.16
N ALA A 525 12.24 12.32 14.03
CA ALA A 525 12.38 12.63 15.46
C ALA A 525 13.43 11.73 16.14
N LYS A 526 13.44 10.43 15.83
CA LYS A 526 14.39 9.46 16.37
C LYS A 526 15.83 9.77 15.96
N THR A 527 16.05 10.23 14.73
CA THR A 527 17.38 10.59 14.24
C THR A 527 17.81 12.01 14.58
N GLY A 528 16.93 12.80 15.22
CA GLY A 528 17.21 14.18 15.57
C GLY A 528 17.17 15.15 14.38
N ASN A 529 16.52 14.81 13.26
CA ASN A 529 16.44 15.64 12.06
C ASN A 529 15.24 16.60 12.16
N GLU A 530 15.51 17.86 12.60
CA GLU A 530 14.46 18.88 12.79
C GLU A 530 13.78 19.27 11.49
N GLU A 531 14.51 19.29 10.37
CA GLU A 531 13.96 19.64 9.06
C GLU A 531 12.96 18.60 8.58
N SER A 532 13.28 17.32 8.72
CA SER A 532 12.36 16.20 8.41
C SER A 532 11.10 16.24 9.29
N VAL A 533 11.26 16.55 10.58
CA VAL A 533 10.13 16.67 11.50
C VAL A 533 9.22 17.83 11.11
N LEU A 534 9.77 19.01 10.81
CA LEU A 534 9.00 20.18 10.41
C LEU A 534 8.26 19.96 9.09
N HIS A 535 8.96 19.42 8.07
CA HIS A 535 8.35 19.07 6.79
C HIS A 535 7.18 18.10 6.95
N SER A 536 7.36 17.06 7.78
CA SER A 536 6.32 16.05 8.02
C SER A 536 5.10 16.62 8.75
N ILE A 537 5.30 17.38 9.82
CA ILE A 537 4.21 18.04 10.55
C ILE A 537 3.46 19.01 9.62
N ALA A 538 4.20 19.80 8.85
CA ALA A 538 3.61 20.76 7.92
C ALA A 538 2.77 20.08 6.85
N SER A 539 3.25 18.99 6.23
CA SER A 539 2.50 18.17 5.27
C SER A 539 1.15 17.69 5.83
N ILE A 540 1.19 17.10 7.03
CA ILE A 540 0.01 16.54 7.70
C ILE A 540 -0.97 17.65 8.13
N TYR A 541 -0.47 18.73 8.72
CA TYR A 541 -1.31 19.84 9.18
C TYR A 541 -1.93 20.63 8.03
N ARG A 542 -1.17 20.82 6.93
CA ARG A 542 -1.73 21.39 5.70
C ARG A 542 -2.93 20.58 5.22
N ALA A 543 -2.76 19.26 5.09
CA ALA A 543 -3.82 18.37 4.63
C ALA A 543 -5.05 18.42 5.55
N GLY A 544 -4.87 18.27 6.87
CA GLY A 544 -5.95 18.33 7.85
C GLY A 544 -6.71 19.65 7.83
N ALA A 545 -6.00 20.77 7.74
CA ALA A 545 -6.60 22.10 7.73
C ALA A 545 -7.32 22.42 6.41
N MET A 546 -6.67 22.18 5.27
CA MET A 546 -7.24 22.47 3.95
C MET A 546 -8.47 21.61 3.67
N PHE A 547 -8.45 20.35 4.05
CA PHE A 547 -9.51 19.39 3.72
C PHE A 547 -10.59 19.27 4.78
N LEU A 548 -10.37 19.83 5.98
CA LEU A 548 -11.31 19.79 7.12
C LEU A 548 -11.71 18.37 7.55
N THR A 549 -10.86 17.40 7.27
CA THR A 549 -10.98 15.98 7.63
C THR A 549 -9.65 15.27 7.41
N ASN A 550 -9.45 14.14 8.07
CA ASN A 550 -8.31 13.28 7.82
C ASN A 550 -8.56 12.43 6.56
N LYS A 551 -7.98 12.85 5.44
CA LYS A 551 -8.01 12.11 4.17
C LYS A 551 -7.04 10.93 4.20
N GLU A 552 -7.33 9.92 3.39
CA GLU A 552 -6.49 8.73 3.20
C GLU A 552 -5.16 9.08 2.55
N ASN A 553 -5.22 9.86 1.48
CA ASN A 553 -4.07 10.22 0.66
C ASN A 553 -4.30 11.55 -0.09
N PHE A 554 -3.26 12.04 -0.75
CA PHE A 554 -3.31 13.15 -1.70
C PHE A 554 -2.16 13.04 -2.69
N VAL A 555 -2.32 13.64 -3.86
CA VAL A 555 -1.33 13.61 -4.96
C VAL A 555 -0.02 14.25 -4.54
N ALA A 556 1.09 13.62 -4.85
CA ALA A 556 2.43 14.10 -4.49
C ALA A 556 2.81 15.39 -5.24
N ASP A 557 2.35 15.58 -6.48
CA ASP A 557 2.70 16.74 -7.32
C ASP A 557 2.05 18.06 -6.86
N ASN A 558 0.83 18.00 -6.33
CA ASN A 558 0.01 19.21 -6.12
C ASN A 558 -0.72 19.24 -4.78
N GLY A 559 -0.60 18.17 -4.00
CA GLY A 559 -1.22 18.04 -2.69
C GLY A 559 -2.75 17.95 -2.68
N ASP A 560 -3.41 17.72 -3.83
CA ASP A 560 -4.87 17.59 -3.91
C ASP A 560 -5.34 16.18 -3.57
N TYR A 561 -6.37 16.07 -2.71
CA TYR A 561 -6.93 14.78 -2.31
C TYR A 561 -7.79 14.13 -3.41
N ALA A 562 -8.32 14.89 -4.31
CA ALA A 562 -9.29 14.42 -5.29
C ALA A 562 -8.64 13.95 -6.60
N GLY A 563 -7.35 14.21 -6.80
CA GLY A 563 -6.59 13.71 -7.93
C GLY A 563 -6.18 12.24 -7.82
N THR A 564 -6.46 11.58 -6.70
CA THR A 564 -6.15 10.17 -6.48
C THR A 564 -7.28 9.26 -6.97
N GLN A 565 -6.93 8.05 -7.36
CA GLN A 565 -7.85 7.08 -7.95
C GLN A 565 -8.98 6.69 -6.98
N ILE A 566 -8.64 6.51 -5.71
CA ILE A 566 -9.56 6.26 -4.61
C ILE A 566 -9.12 7.10 -3.41
N ASN A 567 -10.08 7.57 -2.60
CA ASN A 567 -9.81 8.32 -1.39
C ASN A 567 -10.94 8.18 -0.37
N SER A 568 -10.60 8.15 0.89
CA SER A 568 -11.58 8.16 1.99
C SER A 568 -11.38 9.38 2.90
N SER A 569 -12.44 9.83 3.52
CA SER A 569 -12.41 10.78 4.63
C SER A 569 -12.50 10.05 5.96
N ASN A 570 -12.24 10.75 7.07
CA ASN A 570 -12.26 10.19 8.41
C ASN A 570 -11.41 8.91 8.48
N MET A 571 -10.26 8.96 7.82
CA MET A 571 -9.40 7.77 7.67
C MET A 571 -8.68 7.47 8.97
N LEU A 572 -8.89 6.27 9.50
CA LEU A 572 -8.47 5.87 10.85
C LEU A 572 -6.97 6.06 11.10
N TRP A 573 -6.11 5.62 10.20
CA TRP A 573 -4.66 5.76 10.39
C TRP A 573 -4.16 7.19 10.23
N SER A 574 -4.83 8.02 9.41
CA SER A 574 -4.48 9.43 9.26
C SER A 574 -4.84 10.24 10.51
N LEU A 575 -6.06 10.06 11.07
CA LEU A 575 -6.44 10.68 12.33
C LEU A 575 -5.60 10.17 13.51
N SER A 576 -5.25 8.89 13.51
CA SER A 576 -4.35 8.30 14.51
C SER A 576 -2.95 8.90 14.45
N GLY A 577 -2.49 9.21 13.24
CA GLY A 577 -1.25 9.93 12.99
C GLY A 577 -1.25 11.32 13.62
N ASN A 578 -2.27 12.12 13.38
CA ASN A 578 -2.41 13.44 13.97
C ASN A 578 -2.41 13.42 15.50
N ILE A 579 -3.15 12.50 16.13
CA ILE A 579 -3.12 12.32 17.59
C ILE A 579 -1.71 11.95 18.06
N SER A 580 -1.02 11.11 17.32
CA SER A 580 0.31 10.62 17.64
C SER A 580 1.40 11.71 17.53
N ILE A 581 1.24 12.74 16.68
CA ILE A 581 2.13 13.90 16.66
C ILE A 581 2.22 14.52 18.07
N VAL A 582 1.08 14.74 18.68
CA VAL A 582 1.05 15.29 20.04
C VAL A 582 1.61 14.30 21.06
N GLN A 583 1.09 13.08 21.10
CA GLN A 583 1.44 12.14 22.17
C GLN A 583 2.88 11.61 22.02
N LYS A 584 3.24 11.11 20.83
CA LYS A 584 4.48 10.35 20.62
C LYS A 584 5.65 11.16 20.09
N VAL A 585 5.40 12.38 19.56
CA VAL A 585 6.48 13.25 19.10
C VAL A 585 6.66 14.44 20.03
N LEU A 586 5.67 15.33 20.12
CA LEU A 586 5.82 16.54 20.95
C LEU A 586 6.04 16.22 22.43
N PHE A 587 5.17 15.39 23.03
CA PHE A 587 5.36 14.91 24.41
C PHE A 587 6.31 13.71 24.52
N GLY A 588 6.59 13.02 23.41
CA GLY A 588 7.55 11.92 23.36
C GLY A 588 7.15 10.70 24.19
N ILE A 589 5.86 10.43 24.36
CA ILE A 589 5.35 9.33 25.18
C ILE A 589 5.71 7.99 24.54
N ARG A 590 6.42 7.14 25.28
CA ARG A 590 6.77 5.76 24.91
C ARG A 590 6.19 4.81 25.96
N PHE A 591 5.35 3.89 25.52
CA PHE A 591 4.84 2.83 26.37
C PHE A 591 5.86 1.70 26.48
N GLU A 592 6.25 1.38 27.72
CA GLU A 592 7.16 0.29 28.04
C GLU A 592 6.44 -0.76 28.89
N GLU A 593 7.03 -1.92 29.05
CA GLU A 593 6.45 -3.01 29.85
C GLU A 593 6.23 -2.61 31.31
N ASN A 594 7.14 -1.82 31.85
CA ASN A 594 7.20 -1.41 33.25
C ASN A 594 6.91 0.07 33.51
N GLY A 595 6.52 0.84 32.46
CA GLY A 595 6.23 2.26 32.66
C GLY A 595 6.01 3.09 31.42
N LEU A 596 5.99 4.40 31.61
CA LEU A 596 5.98 5.42 30.58
C LEU A 596 7.32 6.11 30.52
N ARG A 597 8.00 6.07 29.39
CA ARG A 597 9.20 6.86 29.12
C ARG A 597 8.84 8.08 28.27
N PHE A 598 9.59 9.17 28.47
CA PHE A 598 9.37 10.43 27.79
C PHE A 598 10.63 10.82 26.98
N GLU A 599 10.45 10.98 25.69
CA GLU A 599 11.47 11.37 24.70
C GLU A 599 10.89 12.46 23.78
N PRO A 600 10.61 13.65 24.30
CA PRO A 600 9.97 14.73 23.56
C PRO A 600 10.88 15.26 22.45
N PHE A 601 10.25 15.67 21.35
CA PHE A 601 10.91 16.36 20.26
C PHE A 601 10.06 17.56 19.84
N VAL A 602 10.54 18.76 20.12
CA VAL A 602 9.86 20.02 19.78
C VAL A 602 10.78 20.87 18.94
N PRO A 603 10.46 21.10 17.65
CA PRO A 603 11.20 22.03 16.80
C PRO A 603 11.24 23.43 17.41
N LYS A 604 12.36 24.16 17.23
CA LYS A 604 12.55 25.50 17.82
C LYS A 604 11.45 26.49 17.43
N VAL A 605 11.01 26.47 16.17
CA VAL A 605 9.97 27.38 15.66
C VAL A 605 8.59 27.09 16.25
N MET A 606 8.38 25.88 16.76
CA MET A 606 7.16 25.42 17.41
C MET A 606 7.22 25.55 18.95
N SER A 607 8.22 26.23 19.48
CA SER A 607 8.38 26.42 20.93
C SER A 607 7.12 27.04 21.55
N ALA A 608 6.50 26.35 22.53
CA ALA A 608 5.28 26.82 23.17
C ALA A 608 5.09 26.11 24.53
N ASN A 609 4.21 26.66 25.38
CA ASN A 609 3.73 25.97 26.56
C ASN A 609 2.56 25.08 26.14
N ARG A 610 2.68 23.80 26.34
CA ARG A 610 1.68 22.78 25.95
C ARG A 610 1.16 22.04 27.17
N LYS A 611 -0.11 21.68 27.13
CA LYS A 611 -0.73 20.86 28.18
C LYS A 611 -1.53 19.71 27.59
N LEU A 612 -1.29 18.50 28.07
CA LEU A 612 -2.06 17.31 27.77
C LEU A 612 -2.70 16.84 29.08
N SER A 613 -4.00 17.11 29.24
CA SER A 613 -4.75 16.80 30.45
C SER A 613 -5.59 15.53 30.28
N ASN A 614 -5.92 14.88 31.37
CA ASN A 614 -6.73 13.64 31.42
C ASN A 614 -6.08 12.50 30.62
N PHE A 615 -4.74 12.41 30.59
CA PHE A 615 -4.04 11.33 29.92
C PHE A 615 -4.02 10.07 30.82
N LYS A 616 -4.73 9.04 30.41
CA LYS A 616 -4.88 7.80 31.17
C LYS A 616 -3.79 6.80 30.80
N TYR A 617 -3.14 6.24 31.82
CA TYR A 617 -2.23 5.11 31.67
C TYR A 617 -2.41 4.14 32.82
N ARG A 618 -2.88 2.94 32.55
CA ARG A 618 -3.22 1.92 33.55
C ARG A 618 -4.16 2.50 34.64
N ASN A 619 -3.69 2.53 35.87
CA ASN A 619 -4.49 3.03 37.03
C ASN A 619 -4.26 4.52 37.33
N ALA A 620 -3.40 5.18 36.59
CA ALA A 620 -3.05 6.59 36.74
C ALA A 620 -3.70 7.48 35.68
N ASN A 621 -3.92 8.75 36.10
CA ASN A 621 -4.38 9.82 35.21
C ASN A 621 -3.45 11.01 35.35
N PHE A 622 -2.89 11.49 34.25
CA PHE A 622 -1.88 12.53 34.23
C PHE A 622 -2.39 13.82 33.61
N ASP A 623 -2.05 14.94 34.23
CA ASP A 623 -2.01 16.25 33.62
C ASP A 623 -0.55 16.60 33.34
N ILE A 624 -0.15 16.68 32.06
CA ILE A 624 1.23 16.80 31.61
C ILE A 624 1.44 18.20 31.03
N GLU A 625 2.41 18.95 31.55
CA GLU A 625 2.84 20.23 31.02
C GLU A 625 4.21 20.10 30.37
N LEU A 626 4.35 20.65 29.16
CA LEU A 626 5.58 20.64 28.38
C LEU A 626 5.93 22.07 27.98
N THR A 627 7.15 22.48 28.27
CA THR A 627 7.66 23.82 27.95
C THR A 627 9.02 23.76 27.27
N GLY A 628 9.26 24.66 26.32
CA GLY A 628 10.55 24.79 25.64
C GLY A 628 10.61 24.07 24.29
N TYR A 629 11.84 23.87 23.79
CA TYR A 629 12.13 23.21 22.50
C TYR A 629 13.39 22.34 22.60
N GLY A 630 13.60 21.53 21.55
CA GLY A 630 14.69 20.58 21.44
C GLY A 630 14.26 19.17 21.79
N ASN A 631 15.21 18.30 22.10
CA ASN A 631 15.00 16.90 22.43
C ASN A 631 15.63 16.44 23.74
N LYS A 632 16.14 17.38 24.54
CA LYS A 632 16.71 17.10 25.87
C LYS A 632 15.84 17.68 26.97
N ILE A 633 15.53 16.86 27.95
CA ILE A 633 14.75 17.27 29.13
C ILE A 633 15.72 17.88 30.15
N ALA A 634 15.47 19.10 30.56
CA ALA A 634 16.18 19.79 31.63
C ALA A 634 15.54 19.56 33.01
N THR A 635 14.19 19.52 33.05
CA THR A 635 13.44 19.28 34.28
C THR A 635 12.34 18.27 34.01
N PHE A 636 12.21 17.27 34.92
CA PHE A 636 11.19 16.26 34.90
C PHE A 636 10.67 16.06 36.32
N GLU A 637 9.48 16.59 36.62
CA GLU A 637 8.89 16.64 37.95
C GLU A 637 7.54 15.95 37.97
N LEU A 638 7.39 14.96 38.87
CA LEU A 638 6.13 14.31 39.16
C LEU A 638 5.61 14.85 40.53
N ASP A 639 4.41 15.44 40.53
CA ASP A 639 3.78 16.04 41.71
C ASP A 639 4.69 17.00 42.51
N GLY A 640 5.45 17.82 41.73
CA GLY A 640 6.44 18.77 42.25
C GLY A 640 7.74 18.13 42.74
N GLN A 641 7.93 16.81 42.58
CA GLN A 641 9.13 16.11 42.97
C GLN A 641 10.01 15.80 41.73
N HIS A 642 11.25 16.24 41.75
CA HIS A 642 12.21 15.97 40.68
C HIS A 642 12.49 14.47 40.54
N GLN A 643 12.42 13.94 39.31
CA GLN A 643 12.71 12.55 38.97
C GLN A 643 14.06 12.46 38.26
N LYS A 644 14.90 11.51 38.67
CA LYS A 644 16.22 11.28 38.03
C LYS A 644 16.12 10.66 36.65
N MET A 645 15.09 9.86 36.39
CA MET A 645 14.84 9.21 35.11
C MET A 645 13.59 9.80 34.47
N HIS A 646 13.60 9.93 33.16
CA HIS A 646 12.44 10.41 32.39
C HIS A 646 11.44 9.27 32.14
N MET A 647 11.13 8.52 33.19
CA MET A 647 10.27 7.35 33.17
C MET A 647 9.39 7.30 34.42
N LEU A 648 8.10 7.07 34.21
CA LEU A 648 7.11 6.89 35.25
C LEU A 648 6.79 5.39 35.42
N SER A 649 6.69 4.94 36.68
CA SER A 649 6.36 3.55 37.00
C SER A 649 4.96 3.15 36.53
N ALA A 650 4.83 1.95 36.01
CA ALA A 650 3.55 1.32 35.69
C ALA A 650 2.65 1.04 36.89
N ALA A 651 3.20 1.10 38.12
CA ALA A 651 2.48 0.88 39.38
C ALA A 651 1.79 2.15 39.90
N LEU A 652 1.99 3.30 39.27
CA LEU A 652 1.33 4.54 39.68
C LEU A 652 -0.19 4.42 39.58
N SER A 653 -0.90 5.09 40.51
CA SER A 653 -2.35 5.10 40.53
C SER A 653 -2.87 6.44 41.02
N GLY A 654 -4.08 6.83 40.60
CA GLY A 654 -4.69 8.10 40.95
C GLY A 654 -4.35 9.24 40.01
N LYS A 655 -4.50 10.49 40.45
CA LYS A 655 -4.23 11.68 39.64
C LYS A 655 -2.84 12.20 39.93
N HIS A 656 -2.11 12.54 38.87
CA HIS A 656 -0.75 13.06 38.95
C HIS A 656 -0.58 14.28 38.07
N THR A 657 0.34 15.16 38.43
CA THR A 657 0.82 16.25 37.58
C THR A 657 2.25 15.97 37.17
N LEU A 658 2.52 16.08 35.89
CA LEU A 658 3.86 15.91 35.32
C LEU A 658 4.29 17.21 34.63
N LYS A 659 5.44 17.76 35.05
CA LYS A 659 6.03 18.92 34.43
C LYS A 659 7.32 18.55 33.72
N ILE A 660 7.38 18.86 32.43
CA ILE A 660 8.55 18.64 31.58
C ILE A 660 9.01 19.98 31.05
N VAL A 661 10.28 20.32 31.32
CA VAL A 661 10.92 21.51 30.75
C VAL A 661 12.08 21.05 29.85
N LEU A 662 12.07 21.44 28.59
CA LEU A 662 13.12 21.15 27.65
C LEU A 662 14.32 22.08 27.85
N ALA A 663 15.50 21.58 27.52
CA ALA A 663 16.76 22.30 27.70
C ALA A 663 16.96 23.45 26.69
N ASN A 664 16.05 23.65 25.76
CA ASN A 664 16.16 24.57 24.62
C ASN A 664 17.48 24.35 23.84
N ASN A 665 17.84 23.06 23.71
CA ASN A 665 19.06 22.68 23.02
C ASN A 665 18.93 22.85 21.51
N VAL A 666 20.01 23.32 20.89
CA VAL A 666 20.10 23.33 19.43
C VAL A 666 20.35 21.91 18.96
N LEU A 667 19.55 21.48 17.98
CA LEU A 667 19.72 20.20 17.33
C LEU A 667 20.85 20.28 16.28
N GLU A 668 21.48 19.15 16.02
CA GLU A 668 22.44 19.05 14.92
C GLU A 668 21.74 19.38 13.60
N LYS A 669 22.32 20.29 12.82
CA LYS A 669 21.77 20.65 11.53
C LYS A 669 21.91 19.46 10.58
N GLN A 670 20.79 18.95 10.13
CA GLN A 670 20.70 17.87 9.15
C GLN A 670 19.81 18.35 8.00
N SER A 671 20.10 17.90 6.79
CA SER A 671 19.27 18.16 5.60
C SER A 671 18.29 17.02 5.35
N ILE A 672 17.30 17.31 4.51
CA ILE A 672 16.44 16.32 3.83
C ILE A 672 16.72 16.37 2.34
N ASN A 673 16.40 15.30 1.63
CA ASN A 673 16.55 15.20 0.18
C ASN A 673 15.28 15.68 -0.53
N MET A 674 15.09 17.01 -0.57
CA MET A 674 13.97 17.61 -1.30
C MET A 674 14.24 17.52 -2.80
N VAL A 675 13.31 16.94 -3.56
CA VAL A 675 13.41 16.73 -5.00
C VAL A 675 12.11 17.12 -5.71
N GLU A 676 12.22 17.39 -7.00
CA GLU A 676 11.05 17.40 -7.88
C GLU A 676 10.51 15.97 -8.04
N ASN A 677 9.20 15.85 -8.25
CA ASN A 677 8.61 14.53 -8.44
C ASN A 677 9.01 13.97 -9.82
N GLU A 678 9.57 12.78 -9.85
CA GLU A 678 10.13 12.16 -11.05
C GLU A 678 9.45 10.82 -11.37
N PHE A 679 9.37 10.52 -12.67
CA PHE A 679 8.75 9.30 -13.19
C PHE A 679 9.77 8.43 -13.92
N SER A 680 9.68 7.12 -13.69
CA SER A 680 10.43 6.17 -14.50
C SER A 680 9.83 6.02 -15.89
N PRO A 681 10.63 5.64 -16.90
CA PRO A 681 10.11 5.20 -18.19
C PRO A 681 9.14 4.03 -18.03
N LEU A 682 8.28 3.83 -19.03
CA LEU A 682 7.43 2.65 -19.12
C LEU A 682 8.27 1.37 -19.22
N THR A 683 7.77 0.30 -18.62
CA THR A 683 8.40 -1.02 -18.72
C THR A 683 8.29 -1.55 -20.15
N PRO A 684 9.39 -1.96 -20.79
CA PRO A 684 9.33 -2.54 -22.12
C PRO A 684 8.49 -3.83 -22.16
N ILE A 685 7.61 -3.95 -23.14
CA ILE A 685 6.88 -5.19 -23.45
C ILE A 685 7.69 -5.90 -24.53
N THR A 686 8.34 -6.99 -24.17
CA THR A 686 9.27 -7.71 -25.06
C THR A 686 8.58 -8.84 -25.81
N ASP A 687 8.95 -8.99 -27.09
CA ASP A 687 8.72 -10.20 -27.89
C ASP A 687 10.07 -10.91 -28.10
N PHE A 688 10.06 -12.25 -28.07
CA PHE A 688 11.26 -13.06 -28.25
C PHE A 688 11.04 -14.11 -29.32
N LYS A 689 11.76 -13.95 -30.43
CA LYS A 689 11.66 -14.86 -31.54
C LYS A 689 13.03 -15.04 -32.19
N ASP A 690 13.39 -16.28 -32.51
CA ASP A 690 14.63 -16.66 -33.19
C ASP A 690 15.91 -16.07 -32.53
N GLY A 691 15.93 -16.07 -31.20
CA GLY A 691 17.01 -15.51 -30.39
C GLY A 691 17.04 -13.97 -30.34
N LYS A 692 16.07 -13.27 -30.94
CA LYS A 692 15.98 -11.82 -30.96
C LYS A 692 14.93 -11.34 -29.97
N LEU A 693 15.35 -10.53 -28.99
CA LEU A 693 14.47 -9.69 -28.17
C LEU A 693 14.11 -8.44 -28.96
N SER A 694 12.86 -8.06 -29.00
CA SER A 694 12.37 -6.81 -29.57
C SER A 694 11.28 -6.20 -28.74
N TRP A 695 11.16 -4.88 -28.76
CA TRP A 695 10.16 -4.12 -28.02
C TRP A 695 9.82 -2.82 -28.72
N PRO A 696 8.65 -2.22 -28.50
CA PRO A 696 8.34 -0.87 -28.97
C PRO A 696 9.29 0.16 -28.32
N ALA A 697 9.70 1.16 -29.10
CA ALA A 697 10.49 2.26 -28.55
C ALA A 697 9.73 2.95 -27.39
N ILE A 698 10.42 3.14 -26.27
CA ILE A 698 9.84 3.76 -25.07
C ILE A 698 10.16 5.25 -25.09
N GLU A 699 9.13 6.08 -24.96
CA GLU A 699 9.31 7.54 -24.91
C GLU A 699 10.14 7.96 -23.70
N GLY A 700 11.02 8.93 -23.88
CA GLY A 700 11.91 9.41 -22.85
C GLY A 700 13.07 8.47 -22.53
N ALA A 701 13.11 7.24 -23.10
CA ALA A 701 14.25 6.35 -22.95
C ALA A 701 15.39 6.82 -23.87
N ILE A 702 16.60 6.94 -23.32
CA ILE A 702 17.82 7.24 -24.11
C ILE A 702 18.62 5.98 -24.42
N GLN A 703 18.42 4.93 -23.64
CA GLN A 703 19.05 3.61 -23.80
C GLN A 703 18.22 2.52 -23.15
N TYR A 704 18.55 1.28 -23.48
CA TYR A 704 17.97 0.08 -22.87
C TYR A 704 19.07 -0.77 -22.25
N ARG A 705 18.82 -1.26 -21.05
CA ARG A 705 19.69 -2.20 -20.35
C ARG A 705 19.14 -3.60 -20.53
N ILE A 706 19.97 -4.51 -21.02
CA ILE A 706 19.66 -5.93 -21.11
C ILE A 706 20.15 -6.60 -19.84
N LEU A 707 19.25 -7.28 -19.16
CA LEU A 707 19.58 -8.06 -17.96
C LEU A 707 19.66 -9.54 -18.34
N LYS A 708 20.62 -10.24 -17.76
CA LYS A 708 20.74 -11.70 -17.81
C LYS A 708 20.74 -12.24 -16.38
N ASN A 709 19.84 -13.14 -16.09
CA ASN A 709 19.72 -13.75 -14.76
C ASN A 709 19.63 -12.66 -13.66
N GLY A 710 18.77 -11.64 -13.88
CA GLY A 710 18.54 -10.54 -12.94
C GLY A 710 19.69 -9.52 -12.82
N GLN A 711 20.80 -9.70 -13.53
CA GLN A 711 21.96 -8.81 -13.47
C GLN A 711 22.17 -8.01 -14.75
N PRO A 712 22.61 -6.75 -14.67
CA PRO A 712 23.00 -5.98 -15.84
C PRO A 712 24.05 -6.75 -16.67
N TRP A 713 23.77 -6.92 -17.95
CA TRP A 713 24.62 -7.72 -18.83
C TRP A 713 25.10 -6.96 -20.08
N ASN A 714 24.19 -6.20 -20.72
CA ASN A 714 24.52 -5.39 -21.89
C ASN A 714 23.64 -4.14 -22.00
N GLU A 715 23.99 -3.22 -22.88
CA GLU A 715 23.23 -2.01 -23.14
C GLU A 715 23.07 -1.79 -24.65
N THR A 716 21.98 -1.17 -25.06
CA THR A 716 21.71 -0.82 -26.47
C THR A 716 20.86 0.45 -26.55
N THR A 717 21.00 1.20 -27.64
CA THR A 717 20.09 2.29 -28.00
C THR A 717 18.98 1.86 -28.98
N SER A 718 19.11 0.64 -29.51
CA SER A 718 18.10 0.06 -30.41
C SER A 718 16.98 -0.60 -29.63
N ALA A 719 15.77 -0.58 -30.19
CA ALA A 719 14.60 -1.26 -29.62
C ALA A 719 14.60 -2.78 -29.90
N SER A 720 15.76 -3.38 -30.02
CA SER A 720 15.96 -4.82 -30.15
C SER A 720 17.38 -5.24 -29.77
N TYR A 721 17.55 -6.50 -29.39
CA TYR A 721 18.84 -7.10 -29.05
C TYR A 721 18.88 -8.56 -29.52
N GLN A 722 19.98 -8.98 -30.16
CA GLN A 722 20.19 -10.36 -30.59
C GLN A 722 20.95 -11.14 -29.50
N ILE A 723 20.31 -12.13 -28.91
CA ILE A 723 20.93 -13.10 -27.99
C ILE A 723 21.58 -14.21 -28.86
N LYS A 724 22.83 -14.52 -28.63
CA LYS A 724 23.50 -15.60 -29.34
C LYS A 724 22.99 -16.96 -28.86
N SER A 725 22.91 -17.94 -29.75
CA SER A 725 22.36 -19.26 -29.43
C SER A 725 23.08 -20.02 -28.32
N VAL A 726 24.34 -19.66 -28.05
CA VAL A 726 25.15 -20.26 -26.95
C VAL A 726 24.89 -19.63 -25.59
N GLU A 727 24.11 -18.55 -25.53
CA GLU A 727 23.84 -17.79 -24.32
C GLU A 727 22.51 -18.23 -23.68
N SER A 728 22.57 -19.22 -22.77
CA SER A 728 21.40 -19.65 -22.00
C SER A 728 21.17 -18.76 -20.79
N GLY A 729 19.92 -18.57 -20.41
CA GLY A 729 19.54 -17.81 -19.22
C GLY A 729 18.14 -17.19 -19.33
N GLU A 730 17.80 -16.45 -18.30
CA GLU A 730 16.62 -15.58 -18.27
C GLU A 730 17.03 -14.15 -18.65
N PHE A 731 16.30 -13.54 -19.57
CA PHE A 731 16.60 -12.20 -20.08
C PHE A 731 15.44 -11.23 -19.86
N GLN A 732 15.79 -10.00 -19.51
CA GLN A 732 14.84 -8.90 -19.34
C GLN A 732 15.41 -7.60 -19.93
N VAL A 733 14.56 -6.63 -20.18
CA VAL A 733 14.92 -5.31 -20.72
C VAL A 733 14.41 -4.22 -19.79
N GLN A 734 15.28 -3.26 -19.45
CA GLN A 734 14.91 -2.01 -18.79
C GLN A 734 15.11 -0.82 -19.74
N ALA A 735 14.15 0.09 -19.80
CA ALA A 735 14.35 1.40 -20.41
C ALA A 735 14.98 2.35 -19.39
N VAL A 736 15.92 3.19 -19.81
CA VAL A 736 16.60 4.16 -18.96
C VAL A 736 16.42 5.56 -19.54
N ASN A 737 15.95 6.51 -18.71
CA ASN A 737 15.75 7.90 -19.15
C ASN A 737 17.03 8.73 -19.02
N LYS A 738 16.94 10.01 -19.42
CA LYS A 738 18.07 10.97 -19.36
C LYS A 738 18.61 11.22 -17.95
N ALA A 739 17.77 11.07 -16.93
CA ALA A 739 18.17 11.18 -15.52
C ALA A 739 18.84 9.90 -14.99
N GLY A 740 19.00 8.85 -15.81
CA GLY A 740 19.54 7.55 -15.41
C GLY A 740 18.54 6.67 -14.65
N ILE A 741 17.28 7.06 -14.60
CA ILE A 741 16.22 6.30 -13.91
C ILE A 741 15.81 5.12 -14.79
N PRO A 742 15.91 3.87 -14.27
CA PRO A 742 15.45 2.70 -15.00
C PRO A 742 13.95 2.47 -14.80
N SER A 743 13.31 1.90 -15.82
CA SER A 743 12.00 1.25 -15.67
C SER A 743 12.09 -0.02 -14.83
N PHE A 744 10.97 -0.65 -14.55
CA PHE A 744 11.00 -2.06 -14.18
C PHE A 744 11.59 -2.92 -15.33
N GLY A 745 12.11 -4.10 -14.99
CA GLY A 745 12.46 -5.12 -15.98
C GLY A 745 11.21 -5.62 -16.72
N SER A 746 11.32 -5.85 -18.02
CA SER A 746 10.28 -6.51 -18.81
C SER A 746 9.90 -7.86 -18.24
N GLU A 747 8.82 -8.47 -18.71
CA GLU A 747 8.56 -9.88 -18.43
C GLU A 747 9.79 -10.71 -18.79
N PRO A 748 10.23 -11.63 -17.90
CA PRO A 748 11.38 -12.48 -18.17
C PRO A 748 11.15 -13.41 -19.35
N VAL A 749 12.14 -13.51 -20.21
CA VAL A 749 12.17 -14.42 -21.36
C VAL A 749 13.23 -15.49 -21.11
N MET A 750 12.86 -16.75 -21.23
CA MET A 750 13.77 -17.87 -21.09
C MET A 750 14.39 -18.24 -22.44
N ASN A 751 15.73 -18.26 -22.50
CA ASN A 751 16.50 -18.77 -23.62
C ASN A 751 17.31 -19.99 -23.15
N TYR A 752 16.64 -21.13 -23.05
CA TYR A 752 17.26 -22.41 -22.73
C TYR A 752 17.03 -23.38 -23.89
N PRO A 753 18.00 -24.29 -24.15
CA PRO A 753 17.77 -25.33 -25.15
C PRO A 753 16.63 -26.26 -24.69
N ASP A 754 15.87 -26.81 -25.64
CA ASP A 754 14.75 -27.74 -25.38
C ASP A 754 15.17 -28.92 -24.48
N THR A 755 16.43 -29.34 -24.59
CA THR A 755 16.97 -30.42 -23.75
C THR A 755 17.12 -30.05 -22.27
N ALA A 756 17.09 -28.78 -21.94
CA ALA A 756 17.12 -28.29 -20.56
C ALA A 756 15.72 -28.25 -19.91
N ILE A 757 14.65 -28.35 -20.71
CA ILE A 757 13.27 -28.22 -20.25
C ILE A 757 12.59 -29.59 -20.34
N GLN A 758 12.07 -30.05 -19.23
CA GLN A 758 11.30 -31.30 -19.14
C GLN A 758 9.93 -31.00 -18.58
N VAL A 759 8.88 -31.59 -19.20
CA VAL A 759 7.50 -31.45 -18.78
C VAL A 759 6.92 -32.84 -18.50
N TYR A 760 6.33 -33.01 -17.35
CA TYR A 760 5.71 -34.25 -16.93
C TYR A 760 4.21 -34.02 -16.64
N GLU A 761 3.36 -34.65 -17.46
CA GLU A 761 1.91 -34.57 -17.33
C GLU A 761 1.42 -35.36 -16.13
N ILE A 762 0.60 -34.72 -15.28
CA ILE A 762 0.19 -35.30 -13.99
C ILE A 762 -0.88 -36.39 -14.16
N GLU A 763 -1.72 -36.28 -15.16
CA GLU A 763 -2.74 -37.29 -15.46
C GLU A 763 -2.14 -38.64 -15.92
N LYS A 764 -0.84 -38.70 -16.22
CA LYS A 764 -0.14 -39.98 -16.49
C LYS A 764 0.18 -40.76 -15.24
N VAL A 765 0.19 -40.14 -14.06
CA VAL A 765 0.54 -40.76 -12.78
C VAL A 765 -0.61 -40.81 -11.79
N LEU A 766 -1.65 -40.00 -11.99
CA LEU A 766 -2.85 -39.98 -11.16
C LEU A 766 -4.11 -40.02 -12.03
N PRO A 767 -5.24 -40.46 -11.48
CA PRO A 767 -6.50 -40.42 -12.19
C PRO A 767 -6.87 -39.02 -12.65
N GLN A 768 -7.17 -38.88 -13.93
CA GLN A 768 -7.65 -37.63 -14.55
C GLN A 768 -8.95 -37.18 -13.90
N SER A 769 -9.08 -35.86 -13.71
CA SER A 769 -10.33 -35.24 -13.26
C SER A 769 -11.39 -35.28 -14.35
N GLY A 770 -12.65 -35.56 -13.96
CA GLY A 770 -13.81 -35.53 -14.87
C GLY A 770 -14.46 -34.13 -14.97
N LEU A 771 -13.89 -33.10 -14.40
CA LEU A 771 -14.44 -31.73 -14.43
C LEU A 771 -14.36 -31.14 -15.87
N PRO A 772 -15.34 -30.28 -16.29
CA PRO A 772 -15.48 -29.84 -17.67
C PRO A 772 -14.57 -28.65 -18.04
N TYR A 773 -13.35 -28.62 -17.51
CA TYR A 773 -12.39 -27.53 -17.78
C TYR A 773 -11.56 -27.84 -19.03
N HIS A 774 -11.02 -26.82 -19.66
CA HIS A 774 -10.31 -26.91 -20.94
C HIS A 774 -9.05 -26.03 -20.95
N GLY A 775 -8.25 -26.15 -22.02
CA GLY A 775 -7.00 -25.38 -22.18
C GLY A 775 -5.79 -25.96 -21.42
N PHE A 776 -5.88 -27.18 -20.88
CA PHE A 776 -4.77 -27.94 -20.31
C PHE A 776 -3.90 -28.54 -21.43
N SER A 777 -2.69 -28.99 -21.10
CA SER A 777 -1.84 -29.79 -21.99
C SER A 777 -2.14 -31.29 -21.83
N GLY A 778 -1.53 -32.13 -22.68
CA GLY A 778 -1.71 -33.55 -22.58
C GLY A 778 -3.15 -34.03 -22.83
N THR A 779 -3.64 -34.94 -22.02
CA THR A 779 -4.94 -35.58 -22.16
C THR A 779 -5.93 -35.18 -21.03
N GLY A 780 -5.48 -34.47 -20.00
CA GLY A 780 -6.30 -34.11 -18.88
C GLY A 780 -5.55 -33.28 -17.82
N PHE A 781 -6.13 -33.20 -16.65
CA PHE A 781 -5.58 -32.57 -15.47
C PHE A 781 -6.03 -33.30 -14.21
N VAL A 782 -5.42 -32.98 -13.08
CA VAL A 782 -5.70 -33.63 -11.79
C VAL A 782 -6.12 -32.60 -10.76
N GLU A 783 -7.21 -32.88 -10.04
CA GLU A 783 -7.61 -32.04 -8.91
C GLU A 783 -6.76 -32.34 -7.66
N ILE A 784 -6.35 -31.30 -6.95
CA ILE A 784 -5.84 -31.37 -5.59
C ILE A 784 -6.71 -30.56 -4.65
N SER A 785 -6.99 -31.10 -3.45
CA SER A 785 -7.76 -30.38 -2.43
C SER A 785 -7.33 -30.80 -1.01
N ARG A 786 -8.07 -30.39 0.00
CA ARG A 786 -7.85 -30.87 1.39
C ARG A 786 -8.10 -32.38 1.55
N THR A 787 -8.88 -32.97 0.65
CA THR A 787 -9.33 -34.38 0.71
C THR A 787 -8.92 -35.18 -0.52
N VAL A 788 -8.89 -34.56 -1.69
CA VAL A 788 -8.53 -35.22 -2.96
C VAL A 788 -7.04 -35.00 -3.23
N ASN A 789 -6.35 -36.05 -3.62
CA ASN A 789 -4.93 -36.04 -4.00
C ASN A 789 -4.06 -35.19 -3.05
N ARG A 790 -4.14 -35.50 -1.73
CA ARG A 790 -3.35 -34.79 -0.69
C ARG A 790 -1.84 -34.96 -0.89
N GLU A 791 -1.45 -35.96 -1.63
CA GLU A 791 -0.08 -36.21 -2.08
C GLU A 791 -0.10 -36.55 -3.57
N VAL A 792 0.75 -35.85 -4.33
CA VAL A 792 1.06 -36.14 -5.74
C VAL A 792 2.51 -36.60 -5.77
N SER A 793 2.79 -37.78 -6.27
CA SER A 793 4.14 -38.34 -6.39
C SER A 793 4.45 -38.62 -7.85
N ILE A 794 5.56 -38.05 -8.34
CA ILE A 794 5.99 -38.24 -9.73
C ILE A 794 7.48 -38.53 -9.81
N GLU A 795 7.84 -39.52 -10.60
CA GLU A 795 9.25 -39.82 -10.94
C GLU A 795 9.66 -38.90 -12.10
N ILE A 796 10.70 -38.11 -11.90
CA ILE A 796 11.36 -37.36 -12.95
C ILE A 796 12.73 -37.99 -13.23
N ASN A 797 13.26 -37.79 -14.45
CA ASN A 797 14.58 -38.25 -14.83
C ASN A 797 15.36 -37.07 -15.44
N VAL A 798 16.37 -36.56 -14.72
CA VAL A 798 17.23 -35.49 -15.23
C VAL A 798 18.46 -36.06 -15.91
N SER A 799 18.78 -35.49 -17.08
CA SER A 799 19.82 -36.03 -17.96
C SER A 799 21.27 -35.68 -17.55
N ALA A 800 21.43 -34.68 -16.70
CA ALA A 800 22.75 -34.17 -16.28
C ALA A 800 22.69 -33.62 -14.86
N ASP A 801 23.86 -33.55 -14.21
CA ASP A 801 24.03 -32.77 -12.98
C ASP A 801 23.75 -31.29 -13.25
N GLY A 802 23.12 -30.58 -12.33
CA GLY A 802 22.85 -29.17 -12.51
C GLY A 802 21.95 -28.56 -11.44
N PHE A 803 21.70 -27.24 -11.58
CA PHE A 803 20.77 -26.51 -10.77
C PHE A 803 19.43 -26.41 -11.52
N TYR A 804 18.36 -26.87 -10.91
CA TYR A 804 17.05 -27.01 -11.53
C TYR A 804 16.01 -26.14 -10.85
N ALA A 805 15.13 -25.54 -11.65
CA ALA A 805 13.91 -24.87 -11.26
C ALA A 805 12.72 -25.81 -11.49
N ILE A 806 11.81 -25.87 -10.53
CA ILE A 806 10.62 -26.74 -10.55
C ILE A 806 9.40 -25.90 -10.29
N ASP A 807 8.48 -25.86 -11.25
CA ASP A 807 7.19 -25.18 -11.17
C ASP A 807 6.08 -26.06 -11.74
N TRP A 808 4.82 -25.64 -11.50
CA TRP A 808 3.63 -26.36 -11.88
C TRP A 808 2.70 -25.50 -12.70
N ARG A 809 2.20 -26.05 -13.80
CA ARG A 809 1.08 -25.43 -14.51
C ARG A 809 -0.21 -25.80 -13.81
N TYR A 810 -1.00 -24.79 -13.44
CA TYR A 810 -2.18 -24.96 -12.59
C TYR A 810 -3.32 -24.02 -12.96
N SER A 811 -4.51 -24.30 -12.46
CA SER A 811 -5.65 -23.40 -12.43
C SER A 811 -6.31 -23.39 -11.05
N ASN A 812 -6.84 -22.23 -10.61
CA ASN A 812 -7.56 -22.05 -9.37
C ASN A 812 -8.65 -20.99 -9.53
N GLY A 813 -9.89 -21.45 -9.72
CA GLY A 813 -11.09 -20.62 -9.94
C GLY A 813 -11.91 -20.37 -8.65
N ASN A 814 -11.34 -20.61 -7.45
CA ASN A 814 -12.11 -20.57 -6.20
C ASN A 814 -12.59 -19.18 -5.77
N GLY A 815 -12.11 -18.12 -6.36
CA GLY A 815 -12.50 -16.76 -5.98
C GLY A 815 -11.70 -15.68 -6.70
N PRO A 816 -11.95 -14.42 -6.38
CA PRO A 816 -11.18 -13.30 -6.90
C PRO A 816 -9.69 -13.46 -6.61
N THR A 817 -8.85 -12.88 -7.44
CA THR A 817 -7.38 -13.02 -7.34
C THR A 817 -6.83 -12.53 -6.00
N ASN A 818 -7.41 -11.50 -5.41
CA ASN A 818 -6.84 -10.74 -4.30
C ASN A 818 -7.61 -10.82 -2.99
N THR A 819 -8.63 -11.69 -2.88
CA THR A 819 -9.45 -11.80 -1.67
C THR A 819 -9.78 -13.25 -1.33
N GLU A 820 -10.51 -13.47 -0.23
CA GLU A 820 -11.12 -14.74 0.20
C GLU A 820 -10.14 -15.82 0.68
N ASN A 821 -8.83 -15.59 0.71
CA ASN A 821 -7.81 -16.50 1.29
C ASN A 821 -7.89 -17.96 0.80
N LYS A 822 -8.18 -18.18 -0.49
CA LYS A 822 -8.38 -19.51 -1.07
C LYS A 822 -7.21 -19.99 -1.93
N CYS A 823 -6.00 -19.45 -1.71
CA CYS A 823 -4.79 -19.98 -2.32
C CYS A 823 -4.61 -21.45 -1.93
N ALA A 824 -4.37 -22.32 -2.89
CA ALA A 824 -3.97 -23.69 -2.58
C ALA A 824 -2.46 -23.74 -2.31
N ILE A 825 -2.04 -24.47 -1.27
CA ILE A 825 -0.66 -24.53 -0.83
C ILE A 825 -0.26 -25.98 -0.63
N ARG A 826 0.93 -26.36 -1.09
CA ARG A 826 1.53 -27.67 -0.87
C ARG A 826 3.01 -27.54 -0.52
N THR A 827 3.54 -28.52 0.17
CA THR A 827 4.99 -28.61 0.40
C THR A 827 5.59 -29.57 -0.62
N LEU A 828 6.59 -29.11 -1.35
CA LEU A 828 7.36 -29.92 -2.28
C LEU A 828 8.53 -30.60 -1.55
N PHE A 829 8.65 -31.91 -1.78
CA PHE A 829 9.78 -32.73 -1.39
C PHE A 829 10.44 -33.28 -2.66
N VAL A 830 11.76 -33.36 -2.64
CA VAL A 830 12.57 -34.05 -3.63
C VAL A 830 13.37 -35.13 -2.92
N ASP A 831 13.22 -36.39 -3.32
CA ASP A 831 13.82 -37.56 -2.67
C ASP A 831 13.61 -37.58 -1.15
N ASN A 832 12.42 -37.19 -0.71
CA ASN A 832 12.02 -37.03 0.70
C ASN A 832 12.70 -35.86 1.45
N VAL A 833 13.50 -35.05 0.79
CA VAL A 833 14.03 -33.80 1.37
C VAL A 833 13.04 -32.68 1.11
N ARG A 834 12.64 -31.95 2.16
CA ARG A 834 11.74 -30.79 2.05
C ARG A 834 12.44 -29.67 1.30
N LEU A 835 11.80 -29.18 0.21
CA LEU A 835 12.34 -28.08 -0.58
C LEU A 835 11.69 -26.73 -0.21
N GLY A 836 10.38 -26.67 -0.08
CA GLY A 836 9.65 -25.45 0.26
C GLY A 836 8.16 -25.53 -0.04
N ALA A 837 7.49 -24.40 0.10
CA ALA A 837 6.08 -24.27 -0.24
C ALA A 837 5.90 -23.96 -1.72
N GLN A 838 4.99 -24.71 -2.35
CA GLN A 838 4.48 -24.47 -3.68
C GLN A 838 3.09 -23.87 -3.54
N ILE A 839 2.85 -22.73 -4.15
CA ILE A 839 1.59 -22.02 -4.05
C ILE A 839 0.84 -21.97 -5.38
N PHE A 840 -0.48 -22.06 -5.28
CA PHE A 840 -1.42 -22.05 -6.40
C PHE A 840 -2.48 -20.97 -6.14
N PRO A 841 -2.12 -19.69 -6.27
CA PRO A 841 -3.05 -18.58 -6.04
C PRO A 841 -4.28 -18.63 -6.93
N GLN A 842 -5.35 -17.99 -6.47
CA GLN A 842 -6.57 -17.80 -7.25
C GLN A 842 -6.25 -16.99 -8.51
N ARG A 843 -6.89 -17.38 -9.63
CA ARG A 843 -6.69 -16.76 -10.95
C ARG A 843 -7.92 -16.02 -11.47
N GLY A 844 -8.96 -15.96 -10.68
CA GLY A 844 -10.24 -15.31 -10.96
C GLY A 844 -11.40 -16.20 -10.50
N LYS A 845 -12.51 -15.56 -10.11
CA LYS A 845 -13.71 -16.25 -9.66
C LYS A 845 -14.31 -17.07 -10.81
N GLU A 846 -14.52 -18.37 -10.61
CA GLU A 846 -15.00 -19.34 -11.60
C GLU A 846 -14.05 -19.54 -12.81
N GLU A 847 -12.84 -19.02 -12.77
CA GLU A 847 -11.86 -19.06 -13.85
C GLU A 847 -11.04 -20.36 -13.86
N TRP A 848 -11.72 -21.51 -13.87
CA TRP A 848 -11.09 -22.83 -13.79
C TRP A 848 -10.34 -23.28 -15.04
N SER A 849 -10.55 -22.60 -16.16
CA SER A 849 -9.82 -22.82 -17.40
C SER A 849 -8.72 -21.78 -17.66
N ASN A 850 -8.45 -20.89 -16.68
CA ASN A 850 -7.39 -19.91 -16.72
C ASN A 850 -6.11 -20.52 -16.12
N TRP A 851 -5.27 -21.10 -16.98
CA TRP A 851 -4.04 -21.76 -16.57
C TRP A 851 -2.88 -20.78 -16.40
N GLY A 852 -2.05 -20.99 -15.38
CA GLY A 852 -0.87 -20.22 -15.09
C GLY A 852 0.23 -21.09 -14.47
N ILE A 853 1.30 -20.45 -14.02
CA ILE A 853 2.46 -21.13 -13.45
C ILE A 853 2.56 -20.77 -11.97
N SER A 854 2.87 -21.75 -11.12
CA SER A 854 3.14 -21.57 -9.70
C SER A 854 4.45 -20.81 -9.47
N ASN A 855 4.78 -20.54 -8.20
CA ASN A 855 6.15 -20.16 -7.87
C ASN A 855 7.12 -21.29 -8.21
N SER A 856 8.39 -20.93 -8.44
CA SER A 856 9.45 -21.86 -8.77
C SER A 856 10.32 -22.18 -7.55
N LEU A 857 10.59 -23.46 -7.32
CA LEU A 857 11.52 -23.91 -6.27
C LEU A 857 12.78 -24.48 -6.91
N LYS A 858 13.95 -24.20 -6.33
CA LYS A 858 15.25 -24.47 -6.93
C LYS A 858 16.09 -25.45 -6.12
N ILE A 859 16.67 -26.43 -6.80
CA ILE A 859 17.46 -27.47 -6.19
C ILE A 859 18.59 -27.94 -7.12
N THR A 860 19.72 -28.34 -6.53
CA THR A 860 20.75 -29.06 -7.26
C THR A 860 20.43 -30.56 -7.31
N LEU A 861 20.34 -31.11 -8.54
CA LEU A 861 20.10 -32.54 -8.79
C LEU A 861 21.29 -33.19 -9.48
N LYS A 862 21.48 -34.46 -9.21
CA LYS A 862 22.39 -35.33 -9.94
C LYS A 862 21.68 -35.98 -11.15
N ALA A 863 22.41 -36.32 -12.19
CA ALA A 863 21.82 -37.04 -13.30
C ALA A 863 21.19 -38.36 -12.81
N GLY A 864 19.97 -38.64 -13.28
CA GLY A 864 19.24 -39.83 -12.90
C GLY A 864 17.80 -39.57 -12.49
N LYS A 865 17.20 -40.59 -11.86
CA LYS A 865 15.81 -40.57 -11.41
C LYS A 865 15.71 -39.90 -10.03
N HIS A 866 14.69 -39.09 -9.89
CA HIS A 866 14.31 -38.40 -8.63
C HIS A 866 12.81 -38.51 -8.42
N ILE A 867 12.36 -38.48 -7.18
CA ILE A 867 10.95 -38.51 -6.81
C ILE A 867 10.53 -37.13 -6.30
N LEU A 868 9.64 -36.45 -7.03
CA LEU A 868 8.96 -35.27 -6.56
C LEU A 868 7.70 -35.72 -5.79
N LYS A 869 7.51 -35.14 -4.60
CA LYS A 869 6.28 -35.33 -3.82
C LYS A 869 5.71 -33.98 -3.40
N LEU A 870 4.51 -33.70 -3.88
CA LEU A 870 3.78 -32.49 -3.53
C LEU A 870 2.72 -32.86 -2.49
N LYS A 871 2.88 -32.42 -1.23
CA LYS A 871 2.06 -32.88 -0.09
C LYS A 871 1.28 -31.75 0.56
N PHE A 872 0.05 -32.05 1.00
CA PHE A 872 -0.72 -31.20 1.89
C PHE A 872 -0.28 -31.46 3.34
N MET A 873 0.52 -30.56 3.89
CA MET A 873 1.02 -30.58 5.27
C MET A 873 0.15 -29.68 6.16
N LYS A 874 0.37 -29.69 7.48
CA LYS A 874 -0.38 -28.86 8.43
C LYS A 874 -0.20 -27.35 8.13
N GLU A 875 1.02 -26.95 7.88
CA GLU A 875 1.39 -25.56 7.56
C GLU A 875 0.86 -25.08 6.20
N ASN A 876 0.31 -25.96 5.38
CA ASN A 876 -0.29 -25.59 4.09
C ASN A 876 -1.78 -25.21 4.22
N GLU A 877 -2.33 -25.24 5.42
CA GLU A 877 -3.68 -24.72 5.65
C GLU A 877 -3.68 -23.20 5.50
N ASN A 878 -4.45 -22.70 4.53
CA ASN A 878 -4.59 -21.26 4.30
C ASN A 878 -5.51 -20.58 5.33
N MET A 879 -5.71 -19.25 5.21
CA MET A 879 -6.51 -18.49 6.19
C MET A 879 -8.01 -18.75 6.07
N ASN A 880 -8.48 -19.27 4.94
CA ASN A 880 -9.87 -19.67 4.75
C ASN A 880 -10.24 -20.95 5.53
N ILE A 881 -9.28 -21.82 5.80
CA ILE A 881 -9.38 -23.13 6.48
C ILE A 881 -10.30 -24.18 5.83
N GLU A 882 -11.18 -23.79 4.92
CA GLU A 882 -12.15 -24.68 4.28
C GLU A 882 -11.70 -25.11 2.88
N VAL A 883 -11.28 -24.17 2.06
CA VAL A 883 -10.93 -24.38 0.66
C VAL A 883 -9.42 -24.29 0.47
N ASN A 884 -8.83 -25.33 -0.14
CA ASN A 884 -7.40 -25.39 -0.51
C ASN A 884 -7.28 -26.27 -1.75
N GLN A 885 -7.86 -25.81 -2.87
CA GLN A 885 -8.11 -26.57 -4.09
C GLN A 885 -7.48 -25.88 -5.29
N ALA A 886 -6.90 -26.69 -6.17
CA ALA A 886 -6.43 -26.27 -7.48
C ALA A 886 -6.50 -27.45 -8.46
N MET A 887 -6.42 -27.15 -9.75
CA MET A 887 -6.24 -28.12 -10.82
C MET A 887 -4.79 -28.10 -11.25
N LEU A 888 -4.13 -29.24 -11.29
CA LEU A 888 -2.76 -29.39 -11.78
C LEU A 888 -2.75 -30.02 -13.16
N ASP A 889 -2.05 -29.40 -14.08
CA ASP A 889 -1.86 -29.83 -15.44
C ASP A 889 -0.56 -30.63 -15.57
N ASN A 890 0.57 -29.95 -15.43
CA ASN A 890 1.89 -30.58 -15.53
C ASN A 890 2.87 -29.97 -14.54
N VAL A 891 3.99 -30.67 -14.32
CA VAL A 891 5.19 -30.12 -13.66
C VAL A 891 6.28 -29.88 -14.68
N ARG A 892 6.87 -28.71 -14.61
CA ARG A 892 8.01 -28.32 -15.44
C ARG A 892 9.29 -28.37 -14.62
N VAL A 893 10.33 -28.97 -15.16
CA VAL A 893 11.66 -29.07 -14.57
C VAL A 893 12.66 -28.48 -15.55
N VAL A 894 13.26 -27.37 -15.20
CA VAL A 894 14.16 -26.60 -16.07
C VAL A 894 15.55 -26.59 -15.47
N ARG A 895 16.54 -27.03 -16.25
CA ARG A 895 17.95 -26.89 -15.87
C ARG A 895 18.38 -25.46 -16.16
N ILE A 896 18.57 -24.68 -15.11
CA ILE A 896 18.90 -23.25 -15.21
C ILE A 896 20.41 -22.97 -15.11
N GLU A 897 21.21 -23.92 -14.57
CA GLU A 897 22.70 -23.93 -14.52
C GLU A 897 23.26 -25.33 -14.68
#